data_8971aebd32ac721c06ecefca6391836c
#
_entry.id   8971aebd32ac721c06ecefca6391836c
#
_cell.length_a   1.000
_cell.length_b   1.000
_cell.length_c   1.000
_cell.angle_alpha   90.00
_cell.angle_beta   90.00
_cell.angle_gamma   90.00
#
_symmetry.space_group_name_H-M   'P 1'
#
loop_
_entity.id
_entity.type
_entity.pdbx_description
1 polymer ?
#
loop_
_entity_poly.entity_id
_entity_poly.type
_entity_poly.pdbx_seq_one_letter_code
_entity_poly.pdbx_strand_id
1 'polypeptide(L)'
;MRCLYTNLDTFHNKKTELLTRIHEVKPDIIGLTEVQSKVAAGLVNDIDLAIDGYTKYINLCSRGVALYIKDCLRSTEVTPSTSFDTSCWCSLPLKNKDSLLIGVIYRSPNATRDQTCQMNTLITEMVKRNHSHLMIMGDFNYPEINWNTQTSDAPDDSPPQNFLSNYKDCFLHQHVLSPTHYRGQQQANILDLILTNEPDMIDKLHYSEPIGRSHHLVLDWIFKGYGCVQKVKTKKYFVNRGDYDGMRLYLEEIDWISRLSSISVDSMWEVVSTEVLAATDTYVPSKTFTSAKSHDKRPEWMNARVLARIKKKKSAFTRFKETRAGKDYQEYVQARNMAKSEMRRAVRDYEKEIAKRAKSNPKAFYQYVNSKTKSHEKIPDLKGDDGNTITNNKDKAEVFNNFFSSVFTVEDLDHFPDLPAKARLSELTDITFTPSDVQKLLQNLNSNKSPGPDNIQPRILKECAEVLAIPLHILFTASLEQGRLPTAWKEAKIIPIFKKGARTVASNYRPISLTSVCCKTMEKLVRDSLLHHMINNEFLSDTQHGFVKGRSCTTQLLKIVDKISELLDEGYDSNIIFLDFSKAFDSVPHQRLLLKLQSYGVGGCVLEWIRSFLLSRRQQVEVGGAFSSWLDVLSGVPQGSVLGPVLFVCYINDMPDYIKSFIYLYADDAKLLYRVSDEEIAGGVSCLQSDLDTLTEWSRNWQLSFNVEKCKVMHIGKSNCSCQYTMQDVNGRPYSLHETKEEKDLGVWIDPTIKFSIHVAHAANKAQQVLGLVNRSFTYKDSDLLKQLYVALIRPHLEYGNAVWHPFLKKDIQLLERVQHRATKLIPTLRHMCYEDRLKALDLPSLAYRRLRGDAIETYKYLHRFYTLDSNVLLPLNQCTSLSTRGHCLKLMKRDCKSSVRANVLGFRIVNFWNNLPEHVVTSGSVNAFKNSLDKHCYHLRYCTALEDLWKI
;
A
#
# COMPACT_ATOMS: atom_id res chain seq x y z
N MET A 1 13.80 -32.13 8.81
CA MET A 1 13.83 -30.79 8.14
C MET A 1 14.77 -30.88 6.96
N ARG A 2 14.45 -30.22 5.83
CA ARG A 2 15.31 -30.21 4.65
C ARG A 2 16.26 -29.02 4.71
N CYS A 3 17.54 -29.27 4.54
CA CYS A 3 18.61 -28.27 4.62
C CYS A 3 19.29 -28.09 3.26
N LEU A 4 19.84 -26.91 3.01
CA LEU A 4 20.63 -26.58 1.84
C LEU A 4 21.81 -25.72 2.25
N TYR A 5 23.00 -26.02 1.71
CA TYR A 5 24.19 -25.19 1.90
C TYR A 5 24.96 -25.02 0.58
N THR A 6 25.59 -23.87 0.38
CA THR A 6 26.56 -23.63 -0.68
C THR A 6 27.41 -22.39 -0.44
N ASN A 7 28.65 -22.39 -0.91
CA ASN A 7 29.44 -21.16 -1.10
C ASN A 7 29.06 -20.51 -2.43
N LEU A 8 28.51 -19.29 -2.35
CA LEU A 8 27.97 -18.58 -3.51
C LEU A 8 29.01 -17.86 -4.35
N ASP A 9 30.17 -17.48 -3.79
CA ASP A 9 31.10 -16.55 -4.43
C ASP A 9 30.35 -15.36 -5.07
N THR A 10 29.70 -14.54 -4.24
CA THR A 10 28.87 -13.38 -4.55
C THR A 10 27.37 -13.66 -4.80
N PHE A 11 26.53 -13.17 -3.93
CA PHE A 11 25.06 -13.34 -3.95
C PHE A 11 24.35 -12.62 -5.10
N HIS A 12 24.71 -11.35 -5.36
CA HIS A 12 23.94 -10.45 -6.22
C HIS A 12 23.70 -11.03 -7.62
N ASN A 13 24.73 -11.55 -8.26
CA ASN A 13 24.65 -12.10 -9.62
C ASN A 13 24.02 -13.51 -9.70
N LYS A 14 23.81 -14.16 -8.56
CA LYS A 14 23.38 -15.57 -8.46
C LYS A 14 22.01 -15.71 -7.80
N LYS A 15 21.42 -14.61 -7.28
CA LYS A 15 20.12 -14.63 -6.55
C LYS A 15 19.02 -15.34 -7.33
N THR A 16 18.89 -15.09 -8.63
CA THR A 16 17.84 -15.70 -9.47
C THR A 16 17.98 -17.22 -9.54
N GLU A 17 19.21 -17.70 -9.69
CA GLU A 17 19.51 -19.14 -9.77
C GLU A 17 19.38 -19.83 -8.42
N LEU A 18 19.78 -19.15 -7.34
CA LEU A 18 19.56 -19.60 -5.96
C LEU A 18 18.07 -19.75 -5.66
N LEU A 19 17.24 -18.75 -6.02
CA LEU A 19 15.78 -18.82 -5.84
C LEU A 19 15.16 -20.00 -6.60
N THR A 20 15.70 -20.32 -7.79
CA THR A 20 15.27 -21.49 -8.53
C THR A 20 15.60 -22.78 -7.79
N ARG A 21 16.82 -22.90 -7.25
CA ARG A 21 17.24 -24.06 -6.46
C ARG A 21 16.41 -24.20 -5.18
N ILE A 22 16.15 -23.11 -4.47
CA ILE A 22 15.28 -23.09 -3.29
C ILE A 22 13.87 -23.59 -3.63
N HIS A 23 13.36 -23.21 -4.79
CA HIS A 23 12.04 -23.68 -5.23
C HIS A 23 12.02 -25.18 -5.54
N GLU A 24 13.10 -25.73 -6.09
CA GLU A 24 13.23 -27.17 -6.39
C GLU A 24 13.37 -27.99 -5.10
N VAL A 25 14.31 -27.61 -4.24
CA VAL A 25 14.66 -28.34 -3.02
C VAL A 25 13.65 -28.10 -1.91
N LYS A 26 13.06 -26.90 -1.83
CA LYS A 26 12.16 -26.43 -0.76
C LYS A 26 12.76 -26.62 0.63
N PRO A 27 13.97 -26.11 0.88
CA PRO A 27 14.63 -26.29 2.15
C PRO A 27 13.89 -25.56 3.28
N ASP A 28 14.01 -26.06 4.47
CA ASP A 28 13.57 -25.43 5.71
C ASP A 28 14.66 -24.54 6.30
N ILE A 29 15.93 -24.90 6.04
CA ILE A 29 17.15 -24.22 6.51
C ILE A 29 18.08 -24.02 5.32
N ILE A 30 18.69 -22.82 5.17
CA ILE A 30 19.64 -22.51 4.10
C ILE A 30 20.86 -21.82 4.72
N GLY A 31 22.04 -22.39 4.52
CA GLY A 31 23.32 -21.78 4.86
C GLY A 31 24.03 -21.28 3.60
N LEU A 32 24.56 -20.08 3.65
CA LEU A 32 25.31 -19.49 2.54
C LEU A 32 26.61 -18.86 3.05
N THR A 33 27.69 -19.11 2.33
CA THR A 33 28.98 -18.43 2.55
C THR A 33 29.39 -17.61 1.32
N GLU A 34 30.31 -16.68 1.49
CA GLU A 34 30.78 -15.73 0.48
C GLU A 34 29.63 -14.96 -0.23
N VAL A 35 28.75 -14.38 0.55
CA VAL A 35 27.62 -13.59 0.02
C VAL A 35 28.05 -12.24 -0.56
N GLN A 36 29.21 -11.71 -0.13
CA GLN A 36 29.78 -10.45 -0.62
C GLN A 36 30.82 -10.66 -1.74
N SER A 37 30.99 -9.62 -2.59
CA SER A 37 32.01 -9.62 -3.65
C SER A 37 33.43 -9.34 -3.12
N LYS A 38 34.46 -9.94 -3.75
CA LYS A 38 35.88 -9.65 -3.45
C LYS A 38 36.25 -8.19 -3.73
N VAL A 39 35.66 -7.59 -4.77
CA VAL A 39 36.08 -6.27 -5.31
C VAL A 39 35.25 -5.12 -4.72
N ALA A 40 34.12 -5.41 -4.13
CA ALA A 40 33.16 -4.40 -3.69
C ALA A 40 32.62 -4.75 -2.30
N ALA A 41 33.49 -4.83 -1.30
CA ALA A 41 33.10 -4.95 0.10
C ALA A 41 32.19 -3.75 0.46
N GLY A 42 30.96 -4.01 0.94
CA GLY A 42 29.98 -2.99 1.34
C GLY A 42 28.90 -2.64 0.31
N LEU A 43 28.86 -3.27 -0.87
CA LEU A 43 27.80 -3.03 -1.88
C LEU A 43 26.55 -3.91 -1.70
N VAL A 44 26.60 -4.95 -0.91
CA VAL A 44 25.43 -5.81 -0.59
C VAL A 44 24.83 -5.35 0.73
N ASN A 45 23.67 -4.71 0.65
CA ASN A 45 22.93 -4.33 1.83
C ASN A 45 22.11 -5.51 2.38
N ASP A 46 21.79 -5.46 3.66
CA ASP A 46 20.91 -6.40 4.33
C ASP A 46 19.61 -6.67 3.56
N ILE A 47 19.03 -5.63 2.99
CA ILE A 47 17.79 -5.68 2.21
C ILE A 47 17.94 -6.56 0.93
N ASP A 48 19.11 -6.52 0.29
CA ASP A 48 19.35 -7.26 -0.96
C ASP A 48 19.40 -8.78 -0.73
N LEU A 49 19.75 -9.20 0.48
CA LEU A 49 19.84 -10.60 0.91
C LEU A 49 18.48 -11.21 1.28
N ALA A 50 17.38 -10.49 1.22
CA ALA A 50 16.08 -11.03 1.59
C ALA A 50 15.62 -12.14 0.63
N ILE A 51 15.15 -13.27 1.21
CA ILE A 51 14.48 -14.39 0.54
C ILE A 51 13.08 -14.52 1.13
N ASP A 52 12.08 -14.56 0.26
CA ASP A 52 10.68 -14.60 0.69
C ASP A 52 10.33 -15.93 1.38
N GLY A 53 9.67 -15.87 2.54
CA GLY A 53 9.30 -17.03 3.36
C GLY A 53 10.39 -17.48 4.34
N TYR A 54 11.48 -16.70 4.50
CA TYR A 54 12.58 -17.04 5.39
C TYR A 54 12.97 -15.87 6.29
N THR A 55 13.13 -16.15 7.56
CA THR A 55 13.84 -15.29 8.51
C THR A 55 15.33 -15.45 8.28
N LYS A 56 16.08 -14.35 8.24
CA LYS A 56 17.50 -14.34 7.93
C LYS A 56 18.33 -13.89 9.13
N TYR A 57 19.45 -14.53 9.30
CA TYR A 57 20.54 -14.19 10.23
C TYR A 57 21.79 -13.99 9.39
N ILE A 58 22.41 -12.85 9.46
CA ILE A 58 23.51 -12.48 8.55
C ILE A 58 24.64 -11.78 9.29
N ASN A 59 25.85 -12.06 8.84
CA ASN A 59 27.04 -11.30 9.20
C ASN A 59 27.78 -10.93 7.92
N LEU A 60 27.90 -9.62 7.65
CA LEU A 60 28.47 -9.08 6.42
C LEU A 60 29.95 -8.70 6.57
N CYS A 61 30.64 -9.16 7.59
CA CYS A 61 32.07 -8.97 7.72
C CYS A 61 32.82 -9.77 6.63
N SER A 62 33.85 -9.20 6.04
CA SER A 62 34.70 -9.86 5.03
C SER A 62 33.90 -10.34 3.82
N ARG A 63 33.86 -11.64 3.53
CA ARG A 63 33.09 -12.26 2.45
C ARG A 63 31.63 -12.54 2.81
N GLY A 64 31.28 -12.40 4.08
CA GLY A 64 29.95 -12.52 4.62
C GLY A 64 29.33 -13.91 4.60
N VAL A 65 28.50 -14.18 5.60
CA VAL A 65 27.72 -15.41 5.77
C VAL A 65 26.25 -15.09 5.98
N ALA A 66 25.36 -16.01 5.58
CA ALA A 66 23.93 -15.85 5.78
C ALA A 66 23.28 -17.21 6.10
N LEU A 67 22.40 -17.20 7.10
CA LEU A 67 21.57 -18.32 7.51
C LEU A 67 20.11 -17.93 7.37
N TYR A 68 19.31 -18.76 6.69
CA TYR A 68 17.90 -18.53 6.49
C TYR A 68 17.11 -19.69 7.08
N ILE A 69 16.16 -19.34 7.91
CA ILE A 69 15.22 -20.30 8.51
C ILE A 69 13.82 -19.98 8.00
N LYS A 70 13.12 -21.01 7.60
CA LYS A 70 11.76 -20.90 7.10
C LYS A 70 10.85 -20.32 8.18
N ASP A 71 10.07 -19.25 7.85
CA ASP A 71 9.28 -18.47 8.82
C ASP A 71 8.33 -19.27 9.71
N CYS A 72 7.95 -20.50 9.31
CA CYS A 72 7.10 -21.38 10.11
C CYS A 72 7.83 -22.09 11.25
N LEU A 73 9.15 -22.06 11.23
CA LEU A 73 10.01 -22.68 12.22
C LEU A 73 10.51 -21.56 13.14
N ARG A 74 9.83 -21.24 14.17
CA ARG A 74 10.19 -20.15 15.09
C ARG A 74 11.66 -20.27 15.52
N SER A 75 12.50 -19.36 15.02
CA SER A 75 13.92 -19.32 15.34
C SER A 75 14.27 -18.04 16.06
N THR A 76 15.29 -18.07 16.90
CA THR A 76 15.83 -16.92 17.63
C THR A 76 17.32 -16.80 17.35
N GLU A 77 17.79 -15.55 17.19
CA GLU A 77 19.22 -15.27 17.02
C GLU A 77 20.00 -15.65 18.27
N VAL A 78 21.20 -16.21 18.06
CA VAL A 78 22.12 -16.55 19.13
C VAL A 78 23.42 -15.81 18.90
N THR A 79 23.79 -14.95 19.85
CA THR A 79 25.04 -14.20 19.80
C THR A 79 26.11 -14.94 20.56
N PRO A 80 27.25 -15.31 19.94
CA PRO A 80 28.40 -15.86 20.62
C PRO A 80 29.07 -14.88 21.56
N SER A 81 29.74 -15.35 22.59
CA SER A 81 30.63 -14.54 23.42
C SER A 81 32.00 -14.37 22.75
N THR A 82 32.42 -15.38 22.01
CA THR A 82 33.69 -15.39 21.26
C THR A 82 33.50 -14.60 19.96
N SER A 83 34.35 -13.60 19.74
CA SER A 83 34.36 -12.83 18.49
C SER A 83 35.00 -13.64 17.36
N PHE A 84 34.18 -14.00 16.37
CA PHE A 84 34.65 -14.52 15.09
C PHE A 84 33.74 -13.95 13.98
N ASP A 85 34.27 -13.03 13.20
CA ASP A 85 33.51 -12.12 12.34
C ASP A 85 32.82 -12.76 11.12
N THR A 86 33.08 -14.04 10.85
CA THR A 86 32.54 -14.73 9.67
C THR A 86 31.68 -15.92 10.07
N SER A 87 30.82 -15.70 11.06
CA SER A 87 29.80 -16.67 11.49
C SER A 87 28.47 -16.03 11.80
N CYS A 88 27.38 -16.79 11.70
CA CYS A 88 26.05 -16.42 12.19
C CYS A 88 25.34 -17.65 12.77
N TRP A 89 24.52 -17.43 13.80
CA TRP A 89 23.94 -18.49 14.62
C TRP A 89 22.49 -18.24 14.96
N CYS A 90 21.70 -19.32 15.00
CA CYS A 90 20.33 -19.26 15.53
C CYS A 90 19.95 -20.55 16.26
N SER A 91 18.99 -20.44 17.17
CA SER A 91 18.36 -21.55 17.87
C SER A 91 16.97 -21.83 17.34
N LEU A 92 16.62 -23.07 17.18
CA LEU A 92 15.35 -23.55 16.66
C LEU A 92 14.71 -24.55 17.66
N PRO A 93 13.50 -24.26 18.20
CA PRO A 93 12.79 -25.22 19.04
C PRO A 93 12.28 -26.39 18.20
N LEU A 94 12.53 -27.60 18.69
CA LEU A 94 12.05 -28.84 18.13
C LEU A 94 10.86 -29.38 18.93
N LYS A 95 10.26 -30.48 18.45
CA LYS A 95 9.27 -31.24 19.24
C LYS A 95 9.89 -31.82 20.50
N ASN A 96 9.03 -32.12 21.49
CA ASN A 96 9.41 -32.75 22.75
C ASN A 96 10.37 -31.91 23.63
N LYS A 97 10.31 -30.56 23.51
CA LYS A 97 11.21 -29.64 24.23
C LYS A 97 12.70 -29.72 23.81
N ASP A 98 13.01 -30.38 22.71
CA ASP A 98 14.33 -30.36 22.12
C ASP A 98 14.62 -29.03 21.45
N SER A 99 15.90 -28.76 21.24
CA SER A 99 16.36 -27.56 20.53
C SER A 99 17.53 -27.88 19.60
N LEU A 100 17.56 -27.20 18.46
CA LEU A 100 18.66 -27.28 17.50
C LEU A 100 19.37 -25.94 17.42
N LEU A 101 20.64 -25.92 17.73
CA LEU A 101 21.55 -24.81 17.49
C LEU A 101 22.14 -24.93 16.08
N ILE A 102 22.05 -23.92 15.29
CA ILE A 102 22.52 -23.91 13.89
C ILE A 102 23.53 -22.81 13.70
N GLY A 103 24.66 -23.13 13.09
CA GLY A 103 25.70 -22.17 12.74
C GLY A 103 26.13 -22.26 11.28
N VAL A 104 26.45 -21.11 10.69
CA VAL A 104 27.14 -21.00 9.40
C VAL A 104 28.49 -20.35 9.64
N ILE A 105 29.57 -21.00 9.21
CA ILE A 105 30.96 -20.55 9.39
C ILE A 105 31.61 -20.41 8.00
N TYR A 106 32.37 -19.35 7.83
CA TYR A 106 33.28 -19.18 6.69
C TYR A 106 34.68 -18.91 7.20
N ARG A 107 35.63 -19.75 6.83
CA ARG A 107 37.05 -19.53 7.06
C ARG A 107 37.74 -19.16 5.76
N SER A 108 38.39 -18.01 5.74
CA SER A 108 39.21 -17.61 4.57
C SER A 108 40.37 -18.58 4.35
N PRO A 109 40.74 -18.92 3.09
CA PRO A 109 41.96 -19.68 2.82
C PRO A 109 43.23 -19.04 3.43
N ASN A 110 43.24 -17.71 3.52
CA ASN A 110 44.35 -16.91 4.06
C ASN A 110 44.13 -16.54 5.55
N ALA A 111 43.29 -17.28 6.29
CA ALA A 111 43.05 -17.00 7.71
C ALA A 111 44.32 -17.14 8.54
N THR A 112 44.56 -16.18 9.41
CA THR A 112 45.71 -16.18 10.33
C THR A 112 45.54 -17.29 11.38
N ARG A 113 46.65 -17.62 12.08
CA ARG A 113 46.64 -18.58 13.18
C ARG A 113 45.68 -18.15 14.29
N ASP A 114 45.64 -16.84 14.61
CA ASP A 114 44.73 -16.28 15.61
C ASP A 114 43.27 -16.41 15.22
N GLN A 115 42.91 -16.11 13.96
CA GLN A 115 41.56 -16.32 13.44
C GLN A 115 41.11 -17.78 13.49
N THR A 116 42.04 -18.73 13.23
CA THR A 116 41.77 -20.16 13.37
C THR A 116 41.54 -20.56 14.84
N CYS A 117 42.34 -20.01 15.77
CA CYS A 117 42.17 -20.22 17.21
C CYS A 117 40.80 -19.66 17.69
N GLN A 118 40.44 -18.44 17.25
CA GLN A 118 39.13 -17.86 17.56
C GLN A 118 37.97 -18.74 17.04
N MET A 119 38.07 -19.24 15.81
CA MET A 119 37.07 -20.17 15.25
C MET A 119 36.94 -21.45 16.09
N ASN A 120 38.07 -22.07 16.50
CA ASN A 120 38.05 -23.25 17.33
C ASN A 120 37.43 -22.97 18.70
N THR A 121 37.74 -21.83 19.31
CA THR A 121 37.16 -21.38 20.57
C THR A 121 35.65 -21.17 20.45
N LEU A 122 35.20 -20.53 19.34
CA LEU A 122 33.79 -20.35 19.04
C LEU A 122 33.06 -21.69 18.93
N ILE A 123 33.61 -22.66 18.19
CA ILE A 123 33.00 -23.99 18.04
C ILE A 123 32.87 -24.65 19.41
N THR A 124 33.93 -24.60 20.24
CA THR A 124 33.94 -25.14 21.60
C THR A 124 32.90 -24.47 22.50
N GLU A 125 32.74 -23.16 22.42
CA GLU A 125 31.71 -22.42 23.13
C GLU A 125 30.31 -22.91 22.72
N MET A 126 30.05 -23.02 21.40
CA MET A 126 28.74 -23.40 20.89
C MET A 126 28.35 -24.84 21.21
N VAL A 127 29.31 -25.75 21.24
CA VAL A 127 29.11 -27.15 21.68
C VAL A 127 28.75 -27.24 23.18
N LYS A 128 29.30 -26.36 24.02
CA LYS A 128 29.01 -26.30 25.45
C LYS A 128 27.66 -25.67 25.80
N ARG A 129 27.01 -24.98 24.86
CA ARG A 129 25.68 -24.42 25.09
C ARG A 129 24.64 -25.54 25.21
N ASN A 130 23.70 -25.38 26.13
CA ASN A 130 22.71 -26.41 26.49
C ASN A 130 21.60 -26.55 25.42
N HIS A 131 21.96 -27.06 24.24
CA HIS A 131 21.04 -27.44 23.17
C HIS A 131 21.09 -28.95 22.93
N SER A 132 19.89 -29.56 22.66
CA SER A 132 19.81 -31.00 22.42
C SER A 132 20.61 -31.41 21.18
N HIS A 133 20.57 -30.59 20.14
CA HIS A 133 21.22 -30.85 18.86
C HIS A 133 22.01 -29.64 18.37
N LEU A 134 23.13 -29.93 17.69
CA LEU A 134 23.98 -28.94 17.06
C LEU A 134 24.17 -29.28 15.57
N MET A 135 24.11 -28.28 14.70
CA MET A 135 24.44 -28.39 13.29
C MET A 135 25.25 -27.18 12.84
N ILE A 136 26.47 -27.40 12.42
CA ILE A 136 27.36 -26.38 11.87
C ILE A 136 27.59 -26.70 10.39
N MET A 137 27.38 -25.75 9.51
CA MET A 137 27.69 -25.88 8.10
C MET A 137 28.56 -24.71 7.64
N GLY A 138 29.45 -24.95 6.70
CA GLY A 138 30.30 -23.86 6.25
C GLY A 138 31.41 -24.30 5.30
N ASP A 139 32.16 -23.31 4.83
CA ASP A 139 33.40 -23.51 4.08
C ASP A 139 34.59 -23.28 5.02
N PHE A 140 35.28 -24.35 5.33
CA PHE A 140 36.35 -24.36 6.31
C PHE A 140 37.75 -24.25 5.67
N ASN A 141 37.88 -24.46 4.37
CA ASN A 141 39.09 -24.28 3.58
C ASN A 141 40.34 -25.04 4.14
N TYR A 142 40.16 -26.32 4.49
CA TYR A 142 41.23 -27.21 4.89
C TYR A 142 41.40 -28.38 3.88
N PRO A 143 42.05 -28.15 2.72
CA PRO A 143 42.30 -29.21 1.74
C PRO A 143 43.27 -30.30 2.24
N GLU A 144 44.06 -30.01 3.29
CA GLU A 144 45.04 -30.89 3.88
C GLU A 144 44.44 -31.98 4.75
N ILE A 145 43.16 -31.88 5.13
CA ILE A 145 42.48 -32.87 5.97
C ILE A 145 41.85 -33.95 5.11
N ASN A 146 42.29 -35.19 5.33
CA ASN A 146 41.63 -36.37 4.79
C ASN A 146 40.45 -36.78 5.70
N TRP A 147 39.22 -36.48 5.27
CA TRP A 147 38.03 -36.75 6.06
C TRP A 147 37.62 -38.23 6.13
N ASN A 148 38.12 -39.08 5.22
CA ASN A 148 37.85 -40.51 5.28
C ASN A 148 38.65 -41.18 6.39
N THR A 149 39.89 -40.76 6.61
CA THR A 149 40.78 -41.26 7.67
C THR A 149 40.78 -40.38 8.93
N GLN A 150 40.25 -39.17 8.84
CA GLN A 150 40.28 -38.10 9.84
C GLN A 150 41.75 -37.81 10.31
N THR A 151 42.62 -37.69 9.33
CA THR A 151 44.04 -37.38 9.50
C THR A 151 44.46 -36.20 8.64
N SER A 152 45.55 -35.56 8.98
CA SER A 152 46.17 -34.52 8.16
C SER A 152 47.67 -34.75 8.12
N ASP A 153 48.29 -34.59 6.94
CA ASP A 153 49.73 -34.69 6.76
C ASP A 153 50.43 -33.33 7.07
N ALA A 154 49.69 -32.34 7.52
CA ALA A 154 50.23 -31.06 7.93
C ALA A 154 51.02 -31.18 9.25
N PRO A 155 52.05 -30.34 9.49
CA PRO A 155 52.84 -30.36 10.71
C PRO A 155 51.99 -30.24 11.99
N ASP A 156 52.45 -30.83 13.09
CA ASP A 156 51.89 -30.61 14.41
C ASP A 156 51.85 -29.09 14.70
N ASP A 157 50.84 -28.64 15.43
CA ASP A 157 50.54 -27.21 15.66
C ASP A 157 50.11 -26.35 14.42
N SER A 158 49.98 -26.96 13.28
CA SER A 158 49.42 -26.27 12.11
C SER A 158 47.92 -26.02 12.26
N PRO A 159 47.33 -24.99 11.54
CA PRO A 159 45.90 -24.73 11.57
C PRO A 159 45.00 -25.93 11.23
N PRO A 160 45.33 -26.81 10.24
CA PRO A 160 44.55 -28.02 9.97
C PRO A 160 44.57 -29.01 11.13
N GLN A 161 45.73 -29.24 11.75
CA GLN A 161 45.91 -30.14 12.86
C GLN A 161 45.17 -29.66 14.11
N ASN A 162 45.30 -28.39 14.42
CA ASN A 162 44.59 -27.77 15.55
C ASN A 162 43.05 -27.79 15.35
N PHE A 163 42.56 -27.59 14.14
CA PHE A 163 41.14 -27.75 13.85
C PHE A 163 40.68 -29.21 14.01
N LEU A 164 41.44 -30.15 13.48
CA LEU A 164 41.14 -31.58 13.58
C LEU A 164 41.18 -32.09 15.05
N SER A 165 42.10 -31.58 15.87
CA SER A 165 42.12 -31.84 17.31
C SER A 165 40.86 -31.28 17.98
N ASN A 166 40.54 -30.01 17.77
CA ASN A 166 39.35 -29.39 18.34
C ASN A 166 38.05 -30.07 17.89
N TYR A 167 37.96 -30.49 16.63
CA TYR A 167 36.85 -31.28 16.09
C TYR A 167 36.63 -32.58 16.89
N LYS A 168 37.74 -33.31 17.20
CA LYS A 168 37.71 -34.55 18.00
C LYS A 168 37.35 -34.27 19.47
N ASP A 169 37.94 -33.23 20.06
CA ASP A 169 37.69 -32.81 21.43
C ASP A 169 36.26 -32.37 21.69
N CYS A 170 35.62 -31.80 20.65
CA CYS A 170 34.22 -31.42 20.66
C CYS A 170 33.22 -32.55 20.33
N PHE A 171 33.73 -33.78 20.11
CA PHE A 171 32.92 -34.95 19.73
C PHE A 171 31.99 -34.70 18.54
N LEU A 172 32.46 -33.98 17.56
CA LEU A 172 31.66 -33.65 16.36
C LEU A 172 31.75 -34.78 15.32
N HIS A 173 30.70 -34.87 14.50
CA HIS A 173 30.63 -35.83 13.39
C HIS A 173 30.52 -35.04 12.07
N GLN A 174 31.44 -35.33 11.15
CA GLN A 174 31.49 -34.70 9.82
C GLN A 174 30.85 -35.64 8.80
N HIS A 175 29.90 -35.08 7.98
CA HIS A 175 29.05 -35.90 7.12
C HIS A 175 29.39 -35.81 5.63
N VAL A 176 30.28 -34.89 5.21
CA VAL A 176 30.60 -34.66 3.80
C VAL A 176 31.78 -35.51 3.39
N LEU A 177 31.51 -36.61 2.67
CA LEU A 177 32.54 -37.60 2.30
C LEU A 177 33.00 -37.52 0.84
N SER A 178 32.40 -36.66 0.04
CA SER A 178 32.77 -36.47 -1.38
C SER A 178 33.25 -35.05 -1.60
N PRO A 179 34.14 -34.79 -2.57
CA PRO A 179 34.62 -33.45 -2.87
C PRO A 179 33.48 -32.46 -3.14
N THR A 180 33.62 -31.25 -2.60
CA THR A 180 32.64 -30.15 -2.72
C THR A 180 33.11 -29.03 -3.60
N HIS A 181 34.44 -28.92 -3.84
CA HIS A 181 35.02 -27.85 -4.65
C HIS A 181 35.69 -28.43 -5.90
N TYR A 182 35.36 -27.86 -7.08
CA TYR A 182 35.85 -28.29 -8.38
C TYR A 182 36.30 -27.07 -9.22
N ARG A 183 37.59 -26.99 -9.48
CA ARG A 183 38.12 -25.87 -10.28
C ARG A 183 38.92 -26.41 -11.50
N GLY A 184 38.24 -26.46 -12.64
CA GLY A 184 38.79 -26.95 -13.89
C GLY A 184 39.36 -28.40 -13.76
N GLN A 185 40.62 -28.61 -14.11
CA GLN A 185 41.31 -29.90 -14.02
C GLN A 185 42.06 -30.13 -12.68
N GLN A 186 41.91 -29.19 -11.71
CA GLN A 186 42.55 -29.35 -10.42
C GLN A 186 41.93 -30.51 -9.61
N GLN A 187 42.70 -31.07 -8.68
CA GLN A 187 42.20 -32.07 -7.75
C GLN A 187 41.03 -31.51 -6.97
N ALA A 188 39.97 -32.30 -6.92
CA ALA A 188 38.76 -31.92 -6.21
C ALA A 188 38.91 -32.13 -4.72
N ASN A 189 38.53 -31.13 -3.88
CA ASN A 189 38.74 -31.15 -2.44
C ASN A 189 37.41 -31.04 -1.68
N ILE A 190 37.44 -31.54 -0.40
CA ILE A 190 36.34 -31.33 0.56
C ILE A 190 36.69 -30.08 1.35
N LEU A 191 36.07 -28.96 1.01
CA LEU A 191 36.25 -27.68 1.71
C LEU A 191 35.03 -27.29 2.54
N ASP A 192 33.85 -27.69 2.08
CA ASP A 192 32.57 -27.43 2.72
C ASP A 192 32.21 -28.60 3.63
N LEU A 193 31.93 -28.31 4.89
CA LEU A 193 31.65 -29.33 5.92
C LEU A 193 30.22 -29.13 6.50
N ILE A 194 29.68 -30.28 6.96
CA ILE A 194 28.46 -30.33 7.76
C ILE A 194 28.81 -31.10 9.02
N LEU A 195 28.84 -30.42 10.17
CA LEU A 195 29.20 -30.96 11.46
C LEU A 195 27.97 -31.06 12.36
N THR A 196 27.81 -32.18 13.06
CA THR A 196 26.75 -32.35 14.07
C THR A 196 27.33 -32.96 15.33
N ASN A 197 26.62 -32.84 16.45
CA ASN A 197 26.95 -33.51 17.70
C ASN A 197 26.51 -35.00 17.76
N GLU A 198 25.80 -35.48 16.73
CA GLU A 198 25.33 -36.88 16.66
C GLU A 198 25.50 -37.44 15.24
N PRO A 199 25.96 -38.73 15.11
CA PRO A 199 26.29 -39.30 13.80
C PRO A 199 25.08 -39.51 12.90
N ASP A 200 23.91 -39.82 13.45
CA ASP A 200 22.74 -40.24 12.71
C ASP A 200 21.76 -39.11 12.36
N MET A 201 22.16 -37.84 12.60
CA MET A 201 21.27 -36.68 12.39
C MET A 201 21.06 -36.30 10.93
N ILE A 202 21.96 -36.68 10.05
CA ILE A 202 21.95 -36.37 8.64
C ILE A 202 21.49 -37.57 7.81
N ASP A 203 20.56 -37.37 6.91
CA ASP A 203 20.13 -38.39 5.95
C ASP A 203 20.02 -37.76 4.55
N LYS A 204 20.21 -38.60 3.52
CA LYS A 204 20.07 -38.24 2.11
C LYS A 204 20.88 -37.00 1.72
N LEU A 205 22.16 -36.98 2.01
CA LEU A 205 23.05 -35.91 1.58
C LEU A 205 23.31 -36.03 0.07
N HIS A 206 22.87 -35.01 -0.67
CA HIS A 206 23.00 -34.89 -2.12
C HIS A 206 23.98 -33.79 -2.49
N TYR A 207 24.77 -34.05 -3.53
CA TYR A 207 25.76 -33.13 -4.08
C TYR A 207 25.24 -32.67 -5.47
N SER A 208 24.82 -31.43 -5.57
CA SER A 208 24.21 -30.86 -6.75
C SER A 208 25.13 -29.86 -7.44
N GLU A 209 24.82 -29.53 -8.71
CA GLU A 209 25.60 -28.60 -9.51
C GLU A 209 25.77 -27.21 -8.87
N PRO A 210 26.91 -26.52 -9.10
CA PRO A 210 27.16 -25.18 -8.59
C PRO A 210 26.14 -24.14 -9.07
N ILE A 211 25.95 -23.11 -8.26
CA ILE A 211 25.13 -21.96 -8.62
C ILE A 211 26.00 -20.95 -9.42
N GLY A 212 25.59 -20.67 -10.64
CA GLY A 212 26.29 -19.74 -11.51
C GLY A 212 27.67 -20.18 -11.91
N ARG A 213 28.69 -19.42 -11.58
CA ARG A 213 30.11 -19.68 -11.81
C ARG A 213 30.85 -20.09 -10.53
N SER A 214 30.13 -20.41 -9.45
CA SER A 214 30.79 -20.96 -8.25
C SER A 214 31.51 -22.27 -8.58
N HIS A 215 32.58 -22.53 -7.90
CA HIS A 215 33.32 -23.80 -7.95
C HIS A 215 32.84 -24.78 -6.87
N HIS A 216 32.01 -24.31 -5.91
CA HIS A 216 31.46 -25.11 -4.84
C HIS A 216 30.11 -25.72 -5.23
N LEU A 217 29.92 -26.97 -4.89
CA LEU A 217 28.66 -27.69 -5.06
C LEU A 217 27.57 -27.15 -4.14
N VAL A 218 26.33 -27.41 -4.50
CA VAL A 218 25.20 -27.25 -3.60
C VAL A 218 25.01 -28.56 -2.85
N LEU A 219 25.05 -28.48 -1.52
CA LEU A 219 24.75 -29.59 -0.64
C LEU A 219 23.29 -29.48 -0.19
N ASP A 220 22.51 -30.56 -0.33
CA ASP A 220 21.17 -30.64 0.24
C ASP A 220 20.96 -31.97 0.97
N TRP A 221 20.32 -31.91 2.14
CA TRP A 221 20.15 -33.08 3.01
C TRP A 221 18.88 -32.98 3.86
N ILE A 222 18.58 -34.07 4.55
CA ILE A 222 17.50 -34.14 5.54
C ILE A 222 18.11 -34.19 6.94
N PHE A 223 17.83 -33.21 7.78
CA PHE A 223 18.06 -33.26 9.21
C PHE A 223 16.89 -34.00 9.89
N LYS A 224 17.15 -35.04 10.71
CA LYS A 224 16.13 -35.94 11.26
C LYS A 224 15.24 -35.30 12.36
N GLY A 225 15.48 -34.10 12.79
CA GLY A 225 14.63 -33.37 13.75
C GLY A 225 13.30 -32.87 13.16
N TYR A 226 12.27 -32.76 13.99
CA TYR A 226 10.96 -32.26 13.62
C TYR A 226 10.68 -30.90 14.29
N GLY A 227 10.57 -29.83 13.52
CA GLY A 227 10.17 -28.52 14.01
C GLY A 227 8.69 -28.47 14.44
N CYS A 228 8.37 -27.55 15.36
CA CYS A 228 7.00 -27.25 15.76
C CYS A 228 6.32 -26.38 14.67
N VAL A 229 5.38 -26.93 13.91
CA VAL A 229 4.62 -26.22 12.88
C VAL A 229 3.15 -26.18 13.25
N GLN A 230 2.56 -24.98 13.38
CA GLN A 230 1.10 -24.83 13.43
C GLN A 230 0.51 -25.06 12.03
N LYS A 231 -0.27 -26.12 11.87
CA LYS A 231 -1.00 -26.42 10.62
C LYS A 231 -2.35 -25.74 10.65
N VAL A 232 -2.48 -24.64 9.90
CA VAL A 232 -3.79 -24.03 9.61
C VAL A 232 -4.24 -24.54 8.24
N LYS A 233 -5.46 -25.09 8.16
CA LYS A 233 -6.08 -25.49 6.88
C LYS A 233 -6.82 -24.29 6.32
N THR A 234 -6.46 -23.82 5.11
CA THR A 234 -7.17 -22.76 4.40
C THR A 234 -7.63 -23.26 3.03
N LYS A 235 -8.93 -23.20 2.74
CA LYS A 235 -9.51 -23.49 1.41
C LYS A 235 -9.37 -22.23 0.56
N LYS A 236 -8.83 -22.34 -0.64
CA LYS A 236 -8.67 -21.23 -1.58
C LYS A 236 -9.31 -21.55 -2.90
N TYR A 237 -10.22 -20.67 -3.35
CA TYR A 237 -10.86 -20.77 -4.65
C TYR A 237 -10.04 -20.08 -5.75
N PHE A 238 -9.96 -20.70 -6.92
CA PHE A 238 -9.33 -20.15 -8.12
C PHE A 238 -10.38 -19.47 -9.01
N VAL A 239 -10.94 -18.37 -8.51
CA VAL A 239 -12.03 -17.63 -9.18
C VAL A 239 -11.72 -17.17 -10.61
N ASN A 240 -10.45 -17.14 -11.03
CA ASN A 240 -10.08 -16.87 -12.44
C ASN A 240 -10.23 -18.09 -13.35
N ARG A 241 -10.59 -19.26 -12.82
CA ARG A 241 -10.71 -20.54 -13.54
C ARG A 241 -12.06 -21.20 -13.32
N GLY A 242 -13.03 -20.46 -12.78
CA GLY A 242 -14.38 -20.93 -12.56
C GLY A 242 -15.10 -21.17 -13.89
N ASP A 243 -15.92 -22.19 -13.94
CA ASP A 243 -16.91 -22.41 -14.98
C ASP A 243 -18.15 -21.55 -14.68
N TYR A 244 -18.11 -20.32 -15.18
CA TYR A 244 -19.21 -19.38 -14.95
C TYR A 244 -20.43 -19.62 -15.84
N ASP A 245 -20.27 -20.31 -16.96
CA ASP A 245 -21.40 -20.68 -17.82
C ASP A 245 -22.25 -21.74 -17.12
N GLY A 246 -21.64 -22.83 -16.63
CA GLY A 246 -22.33 -23.83 -15.82
C GLY A 246 -22.92 -23.26 -14.55
N MET A 247 -22.22 -22.32 -13.89
CA MET A 247 -22.74 -21.67 -12.67
C MET A 247 -23.98 -20.80 -12.96
N ARG A 248 -24.03 -20.10 -14.10
CA ARG A 248 -25.21 -19.31 -14.51
C ARG A 248 -26.40 -20.22 -14.78
N LEU A 249 -26.21 -21.31 -15.52
CA LEU A 249 -27.29 -22.27 -15.79
C LEU A 249 -27.87 -22.84 -14.50
N TYR A 250 -27.02 -23.28 -13.55
CA TYR A 250 -27.46 -23.76 -12.25
C TYR A 250 -28.28 -22.74 -11.46
N LEU A 251 -27.84 -21.48 -11.43
CA LEU A 251 -28.54 -20.41 -10.71
C LEU A 251 -29.83 -19.96 -11.44
N GLU A 252 -29.92 -20.11 -12.75
CA GLU A 252 -31.11 -19.81 -13.56
C GLU A 252 -32.21 -20.84 -13.39
N GLU A 253 -31.87 -22.11 -13.18
CA GLU A 253 -32.83 -23.20 -12.91
C GLU A 253 -33.58 -23.04 -11.58
N ILE A 254 -33.10 -22.21 -10.68
CA ILE A 254 -33.71 -21.99 -9.36
C ILE A 254 -34.92 -21.06 -9.48
N ASP A 255 -36.10 -21.52 -9.06
CA ASP A 255 -37.27 -20.68 -8.92
C ASP A 255 -37.14 -19.76 -7.69
N TRP A 256 -36.47 -18.63 -7.92
CA TRP A 256 -36.21 -17.64 -6.87
C TRP A 256 -37.49 -16.99 -6.33
N ILE A 257 -38.49 -16.81 -7.17
CA ILE A 257 -39.74 -16.16 -6.75
C ILE A 257 -40.47 -17.02 -5.70
N SER A 258 -40.65 -18.30 -5.98
CA SER A 258 -41.26 -19.23 -5.06
C SER A 258 -40.44 -19.42 -3.78
N ARG A 259 -39.12 -19.57 -3.92
CA ARG A 259 -38.21 -19.81 -2.77
C ARG A 259 -38.06 -18.64 -1.81
N LEU A 260 -38.20 -17.42 -2.31
CA LEU A 260 -38.04 -16.20 -1.51
C LEU A 260 -39.35 -15.57 -1.09
N SER A 261 -40.48 -16.10 -1.55
CA SER A 261 -41.79 -15.61 -1.13
C SER A 261 -42.12 -15.99 0.31
N SER A 262 -42.74 -15.08 1.03
CA SER A 262 -43.31 -15.31 2.38
C SER A 262 -42.32 -15.72 3.48
N ILE A 263 -41.04 -15.49 3.31
CA ILE A 263 -40.02 -15.77 4.33
C ILE A 263 -39.36 -14.48 4.82
N SER A 264 -38.71 -14.53 5.98
CA SER A 264 -38.04 -13.36 6.56
C SER A 264 -36.82 -12.91 5.71
N VAL A 265 -36.45 -11.63 5.81
CA VAL A 265 -35.24 -11.08 5.14
C VAL A 265 -33.96 -11.85 5.51
N ASP A 266 -33.86 -12.30 6.77
CA ASP A 266 -32.74 -13.14 7.21
C ASP A 266 -32.72 -14.48 6.48
N SER A 267 -33.88 -15.15 6.38
CA SER A 267 -34.00 -16.43 5.67
C SER A 267 -33.81 -16.28 4.16
N MET A 268 -34.28 -15.17 3.55
CA MET A 268 -34.02 -14.86 2.15
C MET A 268 -32.50 -14.79 1.88
N TRP A 269 -31.76 -14.08 2.73
CA TRP A 269 -30.31 -13.99 2.59
C TRP A 269 -29.63 -15.34 2.78
N GLU A 270 -30.09 -16.12 3.74
CA GLU A 270 -29.54 -17.47 3.97
C GLU A 270 -29.73 -18.37 2.74
N VAL A 271 -30.91 -18.38 2.11
CA VAL A 271 -31.19 -19.12 0.88
C VAL A 271 -30.26 -18.63 -0.25
N VAL A 272 -30.23 -17.33 -0.54
CA VAL A 272 -29.39 -16.78 -1.63
C VAL A 272 -27.91 -17.06 -1.39
N SER A 273 -27.40 -16.82 -0.18
CA SER A 273 -25.98 -17.02 0.12
C SER A 273 -25.57 -18.50 0.07
N THR A 274 -26.43 -19.41 0.52
CA THR A 274 -26.19 -20.85 0.50
C THR A 274 -26.10 -21.37 -0.93
N GLU A 275 -27.03 -20.97 -1.82
CA GLU A 275 -27.02 -21.39 -3.22
C GLU A 275 -25.80 -20.81 -3.98
N VAL A 276 -25.44 -19.55 -3.74
CA VAL A 276 -24.24 -18.95 -4.33
C VAL A 276 -22.96 -19.64 -3.86
N LEU A 277 -22.89 -20.04 -2.59
CA LEU A 277 -21.74 -20.78 -2.05
C LEU A 277 -21.69 -22.21 -2.55
N ALA A 278 -22.83 -22.90 -2.65
CA ALA A 278 -22.93 -24.24 -3.23
C ALA A 278 -22.51 -24.25 -4.72
N ALA A 279 -23.01 -23.29 -5.49
CA ALA A 279 -22.56 -23.08 -6.88
C ALA A 279 -21.06 -22.77 -6.95
N THR A 280 -20.53 -21.98 -6.02
CA THR A 280 -19.10 -21.68 -5.92
C THR A 280 -18.28 -22.94 -5.66
N ASP A 281 -18.73 -23.79 -4.76
CA ASP A 281 -18.03 -25.04 -4.44
C ASP A 281 -18.04 -26.04 -5.60
N THR A 282 -19.08 -26.03 -6.42
CA THR A 282 -19.24 -26.93 -7.58
C THR A 282 -18.47 -26.45 -8.80
N TYR A 283 -18.62 -25.17 -9.17
CA TYR A 283 -18.14 -24.63 -10.44
C TYR A 283 -16.82 -23.88 -10.35
N VAL A 284 -16.35 -23.55 -9.15
CA VAL A 284 -15.06 -22.86 -8.98
C VAL A 284 -14.02 -23.79 -8.38
N PRO A 285 -12.96 -24.14 -9.14
CA PRO A 285 -11.91 -25.02 -8.64
C PRO A 285 -11.33 -24.47 -7.32
N SER A 286 -11.21 -25.34 -6.32
CA SER A 286 -10.63 -24.98 -5.02
C SER A 286 -9.51 -25.94 -4.63
N LYS A 287 -8.62 -25.47 -3.77
CA LYS A 287 -7.56 -26.30 -3.17
C LYS A 287 -7.41 -25.96 -1.71
N THR A 288 -7.38 -26.99 -0.86
CA THR A 288 -7.10 -26.85 0.56
C THR A 288 -5.59 -26.88 0.80
N PHE A 289 -5.07 -25.82 1.38
CA PHE A 289 -3.67 -25.72 1.80
C PHE A 289 -3.58 -26.02 3.29
N THR A 290 -2.73 -26.98 3.64
CA THR A 290 -2.54 -27.45 5.03
C THR A 290 -1.39 -26.74 5.76
N SER A 291 -0.91 -25.64 5.27
CA SER A 291 0.11 -24.86 5.98
C SER A 291 -0.19 -23.35 5.88
N ALA A 292 0.26 -22.62 6.85
CA ALA A 292 0.19 -21.16 6.93
C ALA A 292 0.87 -20.39 5.77
N LYS A 293 1.04 -20.99 4.57
CA LYS A 293 1.95 -20.54 3.55
C LYS A 293 1.34 -20.21 2.22
N SER A 294 1.23 -18.92 2.03
CA SER A 294 1.19 -18.31 0.72
C SER A 294 2.57 -18.27 -0.01
N HIS A 295 3.65 -18.72 0.64
CA HIS A 295 5.04 -18.50 0.19
C HIS A 295 5.64 -19.63 -0.68
N ASP A 296 4.97 -20.76 -0.82
CA ASP A 296 5.39 -21.82 -1.75
C ASP A 296 5.00 -21.57 -3.21
N LYS A 297 4.55 -20.35 -3.53
CA LYS A 297 4.24 -20.01 -4.91
C LYS A 297 5.53 -19.81 -5.70
N ARG A 298 5.66 -20.65 -6.72
CA ARG A 298 6.68 -20.49 -7.75
C ARG A 298 6.62 -19.04 -8.30
N PRO A 299 7.75 -18.33 -8.41
CA PRO A 299 7.78 -17.01 -9.05
C PRO A 299 7.14 -17.06 -10.44
N GLU A 300 6.28 -16.12 -10.77
CA GLU A 300 5.52 -16.13 -12.04
C GLU A 300 6.42 -16.10 -13.29
N TRP A 301 7.63 -15.50 -13.17
CA TRP A 301 8.61 -15.51 -14.26
C TRP A 301 9.23 -16.89 -14.53
N MET A 302 9.14 -17.85 -13.61
CA MET A 302 9.71 -19.19 -13.71
C MET A 302 8.76 -20.12 -14.52
N ASN A 303 8.71 -19.91 -15.82
CA ASN A 303 7.87 -20.66 -16.75
C ASN A 303 8.46 -22.03 -17.14
N ALA A 304 7.70 -22.81 -17.93
CA ALA A 304 8.11 -24.15 -18.37
C ALA A 304 9.44 -24.16 -19.16
N ARG A 305 9.71 -23.11 -19.96
CA ARG A 305 10.95 -22.99 -20.75
C ARG A 305 12.17 -22.84 -19.84
N VAL A 306 12.08 -22.02 -18.82
CA VAL A 306 13.13 -21.84 -17.81
C VAL A 306 13.44 -23.17 -17.14
N LEU A 307 12.43 -23.92 -16.70
CA LEU A 307 12.62 -25.22 -16.06
C LEU A 307 13.25 -26.26 -16.98
N ALA A 308 12.86 -26.32 -18.24
CA ALA A 308 13.44 -27.24 -19.21
C ALA A 308 14.94 -26.96 -19.41
N ARG A 309 15.36 -25.68 -19.48
CA ARG A 309 16.77 -25.29 -19.57
C ARG A 309 17.57 -25.63 -18.31
N ILE A 310 16.97 -25.48 -17.14
CA ILE A 310 17.58 -25.87 -15.87
C ILE A 310 17.77 -27.37 -15.78
N LYS A 311 16.75 -28.17 -16.16
CA LYS A 311 16.84 -29.64 -16.24
C LYS A 311 17.98 -30.07 -17.16
N LYS A 312 18.13 -29.45 -18.37
CA LYS A 312 19.23 -29.73 -19.30
C LYS A 312 20.60 -29.39 -18.68
N LYS A 313 20.73 -28.24 -17.97
CA LYS A 313 21.95 -27.87 -17.23
C LYS A 313 22.31 -28.95 -16.20
N LYS A 314 21.33 -29.42 -15.43
CA LYS A 314 21.55 -30.46 -14.41
C LYS A 314 22.03 -31.78 -15.02
N SER A 315 21.38 -32.28 -16.08
CA SER A 315 21.81 -33.51 -16.77
C SER A 315 23.21 -33.39 -17.34
N ALA A 316 23.56 -32.26 -17.97
CA ALA A 316 24.91 -32.04 -18.49
C ALA A 316 25.97 -32.02 -17.39
N PHE A 317 25.65 -31.42 -16.22
CA PHE A 317 26.56 -31.44 -15.09
C PHE A 317 26.76 -32.84 -14.48
N THR A 318 25.70 -33.62 -14.36
CA THR A 318 25.77 -35.00 -13.89
C THR A 318 26.70 -35.85 -14.77
N ARG A 319 26.52 -35.74 -16.12
CA ARG A 319 27.41 -36.41 -17.09
C ARG A 319 28.87 -36.01 -16.91
N PHE A 320 29.14 -34.69 -16.83
CA PHE A 320 30.50 -34.20 -16.59
C PHE A 320 31.08 -34.73 -15.28
N LYS A 321 30.28 -34.86 -14.21
CA LYS A 321 30.70 -35.37 -12.92
C LYS A 321 31.19 -36.83 -13.01
N GLU A 322 30.49 -37.63 -13.84
CA GLU A 322 30.80 -39.04 -14.06
C GLU A 322 32.00 -39.22 -14.99
N THR A 323 32.05 -38.52 -16.12
CA THR A 323 33.05 -38.75 -17.16
C THR A 323 34.35 -37.97 -16.99
N ARG A 324 34.26 -36.77 -16.37
CA ARG A 324 35.35 -35.79 -16.27
C ARG A 324 35.93 -35.35 -17.63
N ALA A 325 35.28 -35.69 -18.74
CA ALA A 325 35.75 -35.36 -20.06
C ALA A 325 35.59 -33.88 -20.40
N GLY A 326 36.58 -33.29 -21.06
CA GLY A 326 36.54 -31.86 -21.48
C GLY A 326 35.36 -31.52 -22.37
N LYS A 327 34.90 -32.45 -23.22
CA LYS A 327 33.71 -32.33 -24.04
C LYS A 327 32.45 -32.15 -23.20
N ASP A 328 32.26 -32.95 -22.17
CA ASP A 328 31.10 -32.89 -21.30
C ASP A 328 31.10 -31.64 -20.44
N TYR A 329 32.29 -31.14 -20.08
CA TYR A 329 32.43 -29.84 -19.44
C TYR A 329 31.98 -28.69 -20.35
N GLN A 330 32.33 -28.74 -21.65
CA GLN A 330 31.90 -27.74 -22.63
C GLN A 330 30.37 -27.78 -22.81
N GLU A 331 29.76 -28.98 -22.89
CA GLU A 331 28.31 -29.13 -22.95
C GLU A 331 27.62 -28.55 -21.70
N TYR A 332 28.16 -28.80 -20.51
CA TYR A 332 27.67 -28.18 -19.30
C TYR A 332 27.74 -26.66 -19.33
N VAL A 333 28.90 -26.10 -19.77
CA VAL A 333 29.07 -24.63 -19.89
C VAL A 333 28.04 -24.02 -20.83
N GLN A 334 27.79 -24.65 -21.98
CA GLN A 334 26.77 -24.22 -22.94
C GLN A 334 25.37 -24.28 -22.33
N ALA A 335 25.01 -25.39 -21.68
CA ALA A 335 23.71 -25.56 -21.04
C ALA A 335 23.49 -24.55 -19.91
N ARG A 336 24.54 -24.28 -19.12
CA ARG A 336 24.53 -23.25 -18.06
C ARG A 336 24.29 -21.85 -18.63
N ASN A 337 24.99 -21.49 -19.70
CA ASN A 337 24.85 -20.17 -20.35
C ASN A 337 23.44 -20.00 -20.97
N MET A 338 22.89 -21.06 -21.58
CA MET A 338 21.53 -21.07 -22.12
C MET A 338 20.48 -20.90 -20.99
N ALA A 339 20.63 -21.64 -19.89
CA ALA A 339 19.72 -21.52 -18.75
C ALA A 339 19.74 -20.10 -18.17
N LYS A 340 20.94 -19.51 -17.99
CA LYS A 340 21.11 -18.12 -17.52
C LYS A 340 20.47 -17.10 -18.47
N SER A 341 20.60 -17.26 -19.77
CA SER A 341 19.99 -16.38 -20.78
C SER A 341 18.47 -16.45 -20.73
N GLU A 342 17.91 -17.66 -20.67
CA GLU A 342 16.45 -17.85 -20.60
C GLU A 342 15.84 -17.31 -19.28
N MET A 343 16.50 -17.49 -18.14
CA MET A 343 16.07 -16.88 -16.87
C MET A 343 16.05 -15.35 -16.95
N ARG A 344 17.09 -14.74 -17.50
CA ARG A 344 17.15 -13.28 -17.69
C ARG A 344 16.02 -12.77 -18.60
N ARG A 345 15.74 -13.51 -19.68
CA ARG A 345 14.66 -13.19 -20.62
C ARG A 345 13.30 -13.26 -19.88
N ALA A 346 13.04 -14.34 -19.18
CA ALA A 346 11.78 -14.54 -18.46
C ALA A 346 11.54 -13.46 -17.38
N VAL A 347 12.58 -13.05 -16.64
CA VAL A 347 12.49 -11.95 -15.68
C VAL A 347 12.18 -10.63 -16.38
N ARG A 348 12.83 -10.34 -17.52
CA ARG A 348 12.56 -9.13 -18.32
C ARG A 348 11.10 -9.08 -18.78
N ASP A 349 10.60 -10.18 -19.34
CA ASP A 349 9.24 -10.24 -19.87
C ASP A 349 8.21 -10.06 -18.73
N TYR A 350 8.49 -10.63 -17.57
CA TYR A 350 7.66 -10.48 -16.37
C TYR A 350 7.69 -9.03 -15.83
N GLU A 351 8.87 -8.39 -15.75
CA GLU A 351 9.01 -6.98 -15.35
C GLU A 351 8.24 -6.05 -16.30
N LYS A 352 8.28 -6.31 -17.62
CA LYS A 352 7.48 -5.57 -18.61
C LYS A 352 5.99 -5.71 -18.38
N GLU A 353 5.51 -6.89 -18.06
CA GLU A 353 4.11 -7.13 -17.81
C GLU A 353 3.61 -6.43 -16.55
N ILE A 354 4.42 -6.41 -15.47
CA ILE A 354 4.12 -5.62 -14.27
C ILE A 354 4.05 -4.13 -14.60
N ALA A 355 4.98 -3.60 -15.39
CA ALA A 355 4.99 -2.19 -15.78
C ALA A 355 3.74 -1.82 -16.58
N LYS A 356 3.31 -2.65 -17.54
CA LYS A 356 2.07 -2.45 -18.32
C LYS A 356 0.85 -2.34 -17.43
N ARG A 357 0.77 -3.17 -16.38
CA ARG A 357 -0.37 -3.21 -15.44
C ARG A 357 -0.26 -2.20 -14.31
N ALA A 358 0.86 -1.50 -14.15
CA ALA A 358 1.12 -0.65 -12.98
C ALA A 358 0.05 0.44 -12.79
N LYS A 359 -0.54 0.98 -13.86
CA LYS A 359 -1.61 1.97 -13.81
C LYS A 359 -2.96 1.38 -13.39
N SER A 360 -3.32 0.21 -13.91
CA SER A 360 -4.61 -0.45 -13.64
C SER A 360 -4.58 -1.32 -12.37
N ASN A 361 -3.41 -1.83 -11.99
CA ASN A 361 -3.20 -2.67 -10.81
C ASN A 361 -1.90 -2.31 -10.06
N PRO A 362 -1.87 -1.17 -9.34
CA PRO A 362 -0.71 -0.78 -8.53
C PRO A 362 -0.34 -1.82 -7.46
N LYS A 363 -1.32 -2.63 -7.01
CA LYS A 363 -1.09 -3.68 -6.01
C LYS A 363 -0.08 -4.72 -6.50
N ALA A 364 -0.14 -5.13 -7.77
CA ALA A 364 0.82 -6.08 -8.34
C ALA A 364 2.24 -5.51 -8.37
N PHE A 365 2.38 -4.21 -8.68
CA PHE A 365 3.67 -3.51 -8.61
C PHE A 365 4.25 -3.52 -7.19
N TYR A 366 3.47 -3.08 -6.19
CA TYR A 366 3.96 -3.08 -4.81
C TYR A 366 4.22 -4.48 -4.26
N GLN A 367 3.45 -5.49 -4.67
CA GLN A 367 3.75 -6.89 -4.34
C GLN A 367 5.10 -7.33 -4.90
N TYR A 368 5.39 -6.99 -6.17
CA TYR A 368 6.68 -7.29 -6.79
C TYR A 368 7.83 -6.57 -6.09
N VAL A 369 7.69 -5.28 -5.83
CA VAL A 369 8.69 -4.49 -5.11
C VAL A 369 8.92 -5.06 -3.71
N ASN A 370 7.85 -5.35 -2.97
CA ASN A 370 7.92 -5.91 -1.64
C ASN A 370 8.58 -7.30 -1.64
N SER A 371 8.37 -8.12 -2.67
CA SER A 371 9.08 -9.39 -2.83
C SER A 371 10.59 -9.24 -3.05
N LYS A 372 11.03 -8.08 -3.53
CA LYS A 372 12.46 -7.75 -3.76
C LYS A 372 13.12 -7.06 -2.58
N THR A 373 12.37 -6.26 -1.83
CA THR A 373 12.91 -5.34 -0.80
C THR A 373 12.71 -5.79 0.63
N LYS A 374 11.93 -6.80 0.85
CA LYS A 374 11.45 -7.34 2.11
C LYS A 374 11.91 -6.76 3.45
N SER A 375 10.93 -6.17 4.09
CA SER A 375 10.74 -6.21 5.53
C SER A 375 9.23 -6.22 5.79
N HIS A 376 8.59 -7.38 5.92
CA HIS A 376 7.18 -7.40 6.30
C HIS A 376 6.90 -8.50 7.32
N GLU A 377 7.03 -8.12 8.54
CA GLU A 377 6.01 -8.48 9.51
C GLU A 377 4.76 -7.68 9.19
N LYS A 378 3.66 -8.33 8.91
CA LYS A 378 2.39 -7.67 8.59
C LYS A 378 1.96 -6.77 9.75
N ILE A 379 2.02 -7.24 10.97
CA ILE A 379 1.82 -6.50 12.22
C ILE A 379 2.91 -7.00 13.18
N PRO A 380 3.83 -6.13 13.63
CA PRO A 380 4.89 -6.51 14.58
C PRO A 380 4.27 -6.85 15.93
N ASP A 381 5.12 -7.24 16.87
CA ASP A 381 4.69 -7.42 18.24
C ASP A 381 4.19 -6.09 18.80
N LEU A 382 3.03 -6.15 19.47
CA LEU A 382 2.41 -4.98 20.06
C LEU A 382 2.90 -4.78 21.50
N LYS A 383 2.90 -3.56 21.95
CA LYS A 383 3.04 -3.22 23.37
C LYS A 383 1.66 -3.12 23.98
N GLY A 384 1.44 -3.88 25.05
CA GLY A 384 0.25 -3.73 25.91
C GLY A 384 0.33 -2.47 26.75
N ASP A 385 -0.77 -2.07 27.34
CA ASP A 385 -0.85 -0.91 28.24
C ASP A 385 0.01 -1.11 29.51
N ASP A 386 0.26 -2.35 29.87
CA ASP A 386 1.17 -2.79 30.94
C ASP A 386 2.66 -2.81 30.54
N GLY A 387 3.00 -2.41 29.31
CA GLY A 387 4.34 -2.43 28.74
C GLY A 387 4.82 -3.80 28.27
N ASN A 388 4.04 -4.87 28.48
CA ASN A 388 4.38 -6.22 28.04
C ASN A 388 4.30 -6.36 26.51
N THR A 389 5.16 -7.21 25.96
CA THR A 389 5.18 -7.48 24.52
C THR A 389 4.21 -8.59 24.15
N ILE A 390 3.24 -8.28 23.29
CA ILE A 390 2.20 -9.21 22.82
C ILE A 390 2.64 -9.81 21.50
N THR A 391 2.95 -11.11 21.48
CA THR A 391 3.48 -11.82 20.31
C THR A 391 2.45 -12.66 19.59
N ASN A 392 1.45 -13.21 20.32
CA ASN A 392 0.41 -14.10 19.79
C ASN A 392 -0.60 -13.31 18.94
N ASN A 393 -0.94 -13.81 17.75
CA ASN A 393 -1.88 -13.13 16.83
C ASN A 393 -3.30 -13.02 17.39
N LYS A 394 -3.76 -13.95 18.21
CA LYS A 394 -5.07 -13.87 18.83
C LYS A 394 -5.11 -12.72 19.83
N ASP A 395 -4.10 -12.63 20.70
CA ASP A 395 -4.00 -11.58 21.71
C ASP A 395 -3.80 -10.20 21.04
N LYS A 396 -3.01 -10.11 19.94
CA LYS A 396 -2.93 -8.90 19.11
C LYS A 396 -4.30 -8.49 18.56
N ALA A 397 -5.11 -9.46 18.11
CA ALA A 397 -6.45 -9.19 17.60
C ALA A 397 -7.38 -8.67 18.72
N GLU A 398 -7.29 -9.23 19.92
CA GLU A 398 -8.04 -8.74 21.09
C GLU A 398 -7.66 -7.32 21.48
N VAL A 399 -6.36 -7.00 21.53
CA VAL A 399 -5.87 -5.64 21.82
C VAL A 399 -6.40 -4.63 20.82
N PHE A 400 -6.36 -4.96 19.52
CA PHE A 400 -6.95 -4.07 18.52
C PHE A 400 -8.46 -3.93 18.68
N ASN A 401 -9.17 -5.02 18.97
CA ASN A 401 -10.64 -4.99 19.10
C ASN A 401 -11.06 -4.14 20.29
N ASN A 402 -10.39 -4.30 21.44
CA ASN A 402 -10.62 -3.50 22.64
C ASN A 402 -10.29 -2.03 22.39
N PHE A 403 -9.18 -1.73 21.71
CA PHE A 403 -8.84 -0.36 21.36
C PHE A 403 -9.86 0.26 20.39
N PHE A 404 -10.31 -0.46 19.37
CA PHE A 404 -11.31 0.07 18.43
C PHE A 404 -12.69 0.25 19.06
N SER A 405 -13.06 -0.57 20.05
CA SER A 405 -14.32 -0.43 20.77
C SER A 405 -14.28 0.69 21.83
N SER A 406 -13.11 0.96 22.41
CA SER A 406 -12.97 2.01 23.42
C SER A 406 -13.17 3.44 22.89
N VAL A 407 -13.19 3.63 21.57
CA VAL A 407 -13.39 4.94 20.93
C VAL A 407 -14.85 5.22 20.56
N PHE A 408 -15.75 4.26 20.80
CA PHE A 408 -17.19 4.47 20.55
C PHE A 408 -17.78 5.46 21.53
N THR A 409 -18.65 6.33 21.00
CA THR A 409 -19.40 7.28 21.81
C THR A 409 -20.56 6.56 22.47
N VAL A 410 -20.72 6.72 23.78
CA VAL A 410 -21.94 6.38 24.49
C VAL A 410 -22.89 7.56 24.34
N GLU A 411 -23.97 7.36 23.59
CA GLU A 411 -24.92 8.42 23.27
C GLU A 411 -25.79 8.76 24.49
N ASP A 412 -25.91 10.05 24.81
CA ASP A 412 -26.88 10.56 25.76
C ASP A 412 -28.26 10.55 25.10
N LEU A 413 -29.16 9.72 25.62
CA LEU A 413 -30.51 9.53 25.10
C LEU A 413 -31.53 10.41 25.81
N ASP A 414 -31.17 11.10 26.87
CA ASP A 414 -32.07 11.93 27.65
C ASP A 414 -32.13 13.38 27.12
N HIS A 415 -31.05 13.85 26.49
CA HIS A 415 -30.93 15.23 26.01
C HIS A 415 -30.62 15.26 24.52
N PHE A 416 -31.61 15.56 23.68
CA PHE A 416 -31.42 15.77 22.25
C PHE A 416 -31.42 17.24 21.91
N PRO A 417 -30.56 17.68 20.97
CA PRO A 417 -30.59 19.04 20.43
C PRO A 417 -31.94 19.30 19.71
N ASP A 418 -32.45 20.49 19.89
CA ASP A 418 -33.64 20.93 19.15
C ASP A 418 -33.24 21.19 17.67
N LEU A 419 -33.89 20.51 16.75
CA LEU A 419 -33.58 20.59 15.34
C LEU A 419 -34.89 20.76 14.54
N PRO A 420 -35.22 21.98 14.10
CA PRO A 420 -36.40 22.21 13.30
C PRO A 420 -36.30 21.51 11.94
N ALA A 421 -37.44 21.02 11.44
CA ALA A 421 -37.51 20.45 10.11
C ALA A 421 -37.17 21.52 9.06
N LYS A 422 -36.26 21.23 8.16
CA LYS A 422 -35.93 22.13 7.03
C LYS A 422 -37.10 22.15 6.02
N ALA A 423 -37.36 23.31 5.45
CA ALA A 423 -38.32 23.43 4.34
C ALA A 423 -37.87 22.53 3.18
N ARG A 424 -38.76 21.73 2.61
CA ARG A 424 -38.44 20.73 1.59
C ARG A 424 -39.47 20.69 0.47
N LEU A 425 -38.98 20.37 -0.74
CA LEU A 425 -39.81 20.17 -1.94
C LEU A 425 -40.43 18.75 -1.96
N SER A 426 -39.72 17.77 -1.41
CA SER A 426 -40.11 16.37 -1.38
C SER A 426 -39.56 15.66 -0.16
N GLU A 427 -40.25 14.58 0.24
CA GLU A 427 -39.74 13.65 1.26
C GLU A 427 -39.10 12.42 0.60
N LEU A 428 -38.21 11.74 1.33
CA LEU A 428 -37.63 10.46 0.95
C LEU A 428 -38.15 9.38 1.91
N THR A 429 -39.25 8.78 1.56
CA THR A 429 -39.93 7.74 2.39
C THR A 429 -39.79 6.35 1.78
N ASP A 430 -39.55 6.25 0.49
CA ASP A 430 -39.38 4.99 -0.26
C ASP A 430 -38.33 5.13 -1.37
N ILE A 431 -37.78 4.00 -1.81
CA ILE A 431 -36.79 3.89 -2.89
C ILE A 431 -37.19 2.77 -3.84
N THR A 432 -37.42 3.11 -5.09
CA THR A 432 -37.72 2.14 -6.14
C THR A 432 -36.53 1.91 -7.06
N PHE A 433 -36.31 0.68 -7.44
CA PHE A 433 -35.28 0.25 -8.40
C PHE A 433 -35.71 -1.02 -9.11
N THR A 434 -35.07 -1.32 -10.24
CA THR A 434 -35.38 -2.46 -11.07
C THR A 434 -34.33 -3.56 -10.98
N PRO A 435 -34.60 -4.81 -11.39
CA PRO A 435 -33.59 -5.84 -11.53
C PRO A 435 -32.43 -5.41 -12.44
N SER A 436 -32.71 -4.61 -13.49
CA SER A 436 -31.69 -4.06 -14.39
C SER A 436 -30.71 -3.12 -13.67
N ASP A 437 -31.19 -2.36 -12.70
CA ASP A 437 -30.32 -1.49 -11.91
C ASP A 437 -29.38 -2.29 -10.99
N VAL A 438 -29.91 -3.35 -10.36
CA VAL A 438 -29.11 -4.31 -9.59
C VAL A 438 -28.07 -4.98 -10.49
N GLN A 439 -28.46 -5.45 -11.67
CA GLN A 439 -27.55 -6.07 -12.65
C GLN A 439 -26.40 -5.13 -13.04
N LYS A 440 -26.70 -3.88 -13.38
CA LYS A 440 -25.67 -2.86 -13.71
C LYS A 440 -24.69 -2.64 -12.56
N LEU A 441 -25.18 -2.62 -11.30
CA LEU A 441 -24.34 -2.47 -10.12
C LEU A 441 -23.41 -3.67 -9.93
N LEU A 442 -23.90 -4.90 -10.13
CA LEU A 442 -23.09 -6.13 -10.05
C LEU A 442 -22.03 -6.18 -11.17
N GLN A 443 -22.39 -5.87 -12.41
CA GLN A 443 -21.47 -5.81 -13.55
C GLN A 443 -20.31 -4.84 -13.34
N ASN A 444 -20.54 -3.74 -12.60
CA ASN A 444 -19.55 -2.72 -12.30
C ASN A 444 -18.72 -3.03 -11.06
N LEU A 445 -18.86 -4.20 -10.42
CA LEU A 445 -18.04 -4.59 -9.27
C LEU A 445 -16.57 -4.74 -9.65
N ASN A 446 -15.70 -4.29 -8.74
CA ASN A 446 -14.27 -4.54 -8.85
C ASN A 446 -13.93 -5.95 -8.36
N SER A 447 -13.70 -6.87 -9.29
CA SER A 447 -13.41 -8.29 -9.03
C SER A 447 -12.15 -8.57 -8.22
N ASN A 448 -11.27 -7.57 -8.02
CA ASN A 448 -10.01 -7.73 -7.27
C ASN A 448 -10.12 -7.35 -5.78
N LYS A 449 -11.30 -6.93 -5.32
CA LYS A 449 -11.55 -6.65 -3.90
C LYS A 449 -11.74 -7.93 -3.09
N SER A 450 -11.50 -7.84 -1.77
CA SER A 450 -11.71 -8.95 -0.84
C SER A 450 -13.21 -9.18 -0.60
N PRO A 451 -13.63 -10.42 -0.32
CA PRO A 451 -14.99 -10.72 0.12
C PRO A 451 -15.27 -10.16 1.51
N GLY A 452 -16.53 -10.13 1.90
CA GLY A 452 -16.99 -9.87 3.26
C GLY A 452 -16.89 -11.09 4.18
N PRO A 453 -17.54 -11.03 5.36
CA PRO A 453 -17.65 -12.15 6.28
C PRO A 453 -18.33 -13.39 5.66
N ASP A 454 -19.26 -13.16 4.74
CA ASP A 454 -20.00 -14.15 3.95
C ASP A 454 -19.14 -14.96 2.95
N ASN A 455 -17.88 -14.59 2.74
CA ASN A 455 -16.93 -15.20 1.81
C ASN A 455 -17.37 -15.19 0.33
N ILE A 456 -18.42 -14.48 -0.05
CA ILE A 456 -18.87 -14.34 -1.43
C ILE A 456 -17.91 -13.42 -2.17
N GLN A 457 -17.25 -13.95 -3.19
CA GLN A 457 -16.24 -13.21 -3.95
C GLN A 457 -16.89 -12.21 -4.92
N PRO A 458 -16.43 -10.93 -4.97
CA PRO A 458 -16.96 -9.94 -5.90
C PRO A 458 -16.96 -10.38 -7.36
N ARG A 459 -16.02 -11.24 -7.74
CA ARG A 459 -15.95 -11.77 -9.11
C ARG A 459 -17.13 -12.68 -9.42
N ILE A 460 -17.56 -13.53 -8.50
CA ILE A 460 -18.72 -14.41 -8.68
C ILE A 460 -19.97 -13.58 -8.94
N LEU A 461 -20.21 -12.57 -8.09
CA LEU A 461 -21.34 -11.66 -8.26
C LEU A 461 -21.31 -10.91 -9.60
N LYS A 462 -20.12 -10.57 -10.08
CA LYS A 462 -19.93 -9.88 -11.37
C LYS A 462 -20.21 -10.80 -12.54
N GLU A 463 -19.63 -12.01 -12.55
CA GLU A 463 -19.75 -12.97 -13.67
C GLU A 463 -21.17 -13.54 -13.74
N CYS A 464 -21.88 -13.65 -12.62
CA CYS A 464 -23.27 -14.13 -12.54
C CYS A 464 -24.29 -12.97 -12.37
N ALA A 465 -23.93 -11.74 -12.75
CA ALA A 465 -24.74 -10.54 -12.50
C ALA A 465 -26.16 -10.63 -13.09
N GLU A 466 -26.31 -11.27 -14.23
CA GLU A 466 -27.59 -11.42 -14.93
C GLU A 466 -28.57 -12.28 -14.11
N VAL A 467 -28.16 -13.48 -13.73
CA VAL A 467 -29.00 -14.45 -13.01
C VAL A 467 -29.18 -14.10 -11.53
N LEU A 468 -28.24 -13.39 -10.92
CA LEU A 468 -28.34 -12.93 -9.52
C LEU A 468 -29.11 -11.62 -9.36
N ALA A 469 -29.41 -10.91 -10.43
CA ALA A 469 -30.15 -9.65 -10.36
C ALA A 469 -31.56 -9.84 -9.78
N ILE A 470 -32.25 -10.92 -10.17
CA ILE A 470 -33.64 -11.21 -9.71
C ILE A 470 -33.67 -11.54 -8.21
N PRO A 471 -32.95 -12.56 -7.69
CA PRO A 471 -33.02 -12.88 -6.27
C PRO A 471 -32.53 -11.75 -5.37
N LEU A 472 -31.51 -10.99 -5.80
CA LEU A 472 -31.04 -9.82 -5.04
C LEU A 472 -32.05 -8.66 -5.11
N HIS A 473 -32.76 -8.47 -6.22
CA HIS A 473 -33.82 -7.47 -6.31
C HIS A 473 -34.95 -7.81 -5.31
N ILE A 474 -35.45 -9.07 -5.29
CA ILE A 474 -36.48 -9.51 -4.34
C ILE A 474 -36.05 -9.27 -2.89
N LEU A 475 -34.84 -9.70 -2.55
CA LEU A 475 -34.28 -9.49 -1.21
C LEU A 475 -34.15 -7.99 -0.85
N PHE A 476 -33.64 -7.17 -1.77
CA PHE A 476 -33.44 -5.73 -1.51
C PHE A 476 -34.76 -5.00 -1.34
N THR A 477 -35.76 -5.33 -2.14
CA THR A 477 -37.11 -4.77 -2.05
C THR A 477 -37.75 -5.14 -0.69
N ALA A 478 -37.75 -6.43 -0.34
CA ALA A 478 -38.27 -6.90 0.94
C ALA A 478 -37.51 -6.27 2.14
N SER A 479 -36.22 -6.11 2.03
CA SER A 479 -35.37 -5.46 3.05
C SER A 479 -35.74 -3.99 3.25
N LEU A 480 -36.04 -3.25 2.19
CA LEU A 480 -36.49 -1.84 2.27
C LEU A 480 -37.89 -1.74 2.81
N GLU A 481 -38.84 -2.48 2.27
CA GLU A 481 -40.25 -2.47 2.70
C GLU A 481 -40.41 -2.79 4.19
N GLN A 482 -39.60 -3.75 4.69
CA GLN A 482 -39.62 -4.12 6.12
C GLN A 482 -38.70 -3.21 6.99
N GLY A 483 -37.94 -2.29 6.40
CA GLY A 483 -36.99 -1.46 7.12
C GLY A 483 -35.90 -2.27 7.85
N ARG A 484 -35.53 -3.47 7.35
CA ARG A 484 -34.60 -4.40 8.04
C ARG A 484 -33.49 -4.89 7.15
N LEU A 485 -32.29 -4.95 7.73
CA LEU A 485 -31.16 -5.64 7.11
C LEU A 485 -31.07 -7.10 7.61
N PRO A 486 -30.61 -8.03 6.73
CA PRO A 486 -30.17 -9.32 7.22
C PRO A 486 -29.13 -9.20 8.34
N THR A 487 -29.27 -9.96 9.41
CA THR A 487 -28.36 -9.93 10.57
C THR A 487 -26.91 -10.21 10.17
N ALA A 488 -26.69 -11.12 9.25
CA ALA A 488 -25.35 -11.43 8.72
C ALA A 488 -24.66 -10.22 8.03
N TRP A 489 -25.41 -9.20 7.58
CA TRP A 489 -24.83 -7.99 6.98
C TRP A 489 -24.40 -6.95 8.01
N LYS A 490 -24.83 -7.12 9.26
CA LYS A 490 -24.43 -6.29 10.40
C LYS A 490 -23.08 -6.70 10.97
N GLU A 491 -22.58 -7.87 10.62
CA GLU A 491 -21.27 -8.37 11.02
C GLU A 491 -20.15 -7.79 10.15
N ALA A 492 -19.06 -7.40 10.78
CA ALA A 492 -17.89 -6.87 10.10
C ALA A 492 -16.60 -7.54 10.56
N LYS A 493 -15.77 -7.97 9.61
CA LYS A 493 -14.36 -8.32 9.86
C LYS A 493 -13.51 -7.08 9.76
N ILE A 494 -12.79 -6.73 10.82
CA ILE A 494 -11.92 -5.56 10.89
C ILE A 494 -10.49 -5.97 10.58
N ILE A 495 -9.87 -5.26 9.64
CA ILE A 495 -8.45 -5.39 9.32
C ILE A 495 -7.72 -4.14 9.81
N PRO A 496 -6.78 -4.27 10.79
CA PRO A 496 -5.98 -3.14 11.23
C PRO A 496 -5.01 -2.68 10.13
N ILE A 497 -5.11 -1.42 9.72
CA ILE A 497 -4.19 -0.82 8.74
C ILE A 497 -3.36 0.27 9.41
N PHE A 498 -2.03 0.13 9.35
CA PHE A 498 -1.10 1.10 9.92
C PHE A 498 -1.25 2.49 9.27
N LYS A 499 -1.38 3.53 10.09
CA LYS A 499 -1.54 4.93 9.67
C LYS A 499 -0.23 5.71 9.74
N LYS A 500 0.34 5.84 10.94
CA LYS A 500 1.57 6.61 11.24
C LYS A 500 2.07 6.29 12.65
N GLY A 501 3.28 6.72 12.98
CA GLY A 501 3.84 6.55 14.33
C GLY A 501 4.54 5.21 14.54
N ALA A 502 4.63 4.71 15.76
CA ALA A 502 5.21 3.43 16.09
C ALA A 502 4.26 2.29 15.73
N ARG A 503 4.74 1.29 15.00
CA ARG A 503 3.93 0.11 14.59
C ARG A 503 3.56 -0.82 15.75
N THR A 504 4.20 -0.65 16.90
CA THR A 504 3.97 -1.45 18.11
C THR A 504 2.77 -0.99 18.93
N VAL A 505 2.14 0.14 18.56
CA VAL A 505 1.05 0.77 19.31
C VAL A 505 -0.26 0.67 18.53
N ALA A 506 -1.31 0.13 19.14
CA ALA A 506 -2.60 -0.12 18.50
C ALA A 506 -3.30 1.15 18.00
N SER A 507 -3.15 2.29 18.71
CA SER A 507 -3.76 3.57 18.34
C SER A 507 -3.24 4.16 17.02
N ASN A 508 -2.11 3.66 16.50
CA ASN A 508 -1.53 4.05 15.22
C ASN A 508 -2.12 3.29 14.02
N TYR A 509 -3.15 2.46 14.25
CA TYR A 509 -3.85 1.71 13.22
C TYR A 509 -5.27 2.23 13.03
N ARG A 510 -5.78 2.07 11.80
CA ARG A 510 -7.18 2.34 11.45
C ARG A 510 -7.95 1.02 11.30
N PRO A 511 -9.19 0.90 11.80
CA PRO A 511 -10.05 -0.23 11.51
C PRO A 511 -10.63 -0.10 10.10
N ILE A 512 -10.40 -1.07 9.24
CA ILE A 512 -11.11 -1.17 7.97
C ILE A 512 -12.10 -2.31 8.03
N SER A 513 -13.37 -1.99 7.92
CA SER A 513 -14.46 -2.94 7.98
C SER A 513 -14.65 -3.63 6.63
N LEU A 514 -14.50 -4.95 6.62
CA LEU A 514 -14.91 -5.79 5.51
C LEU A 514 -16.36 -6.23 5.78
N THR A 515 -17.30 -5.67 5.03
CA THR A 515 -18.74 -6.01 5.08
C THR A 515 -19.14 -6.74 3.81
N SER A 516 -20.32 -7.39 3.81
CA SER A 516 -20.86 -8.10 2.65
C SER A 516 -20.84 -7.25 1.37
N VAL A 517 -20.45 -7.86 0.25
CA VAL A 517 -20.45 -7.18 -1.06
C VAL A 517 -21.88 -6.96 -1.57
N CYS A 518 -22.80 -7.89 -1.24
CA CYS A 518 -24.23 -7.74 -1.56
C CYS A 518 -24.83 -6.56 -0.78
N CYS A 519 -24.53 -6.44 0.52
CA CYS A 519 -24.91 -5.27 1.31
C CYS A 519 -24.41 -3.97 0.68
N LYS A 520 -23.15 -3.91 0.28
CA LYS A 520 -22.57 -2.73 -0.42
C LYS A 520 -23.25 -2.39 -1.74
N THR A 521 -23.84 -3.38 -2.40
CA THR A 521 -24.61 -3.14 -3.62
C THR A 521 -25.93 -2.47 -3.28
N MET A 522 -26.62 -2.92 -2.23
CA MET A 522 -27.82 -2.27 -1.71
C MET A 522 -27.53 -0.87 -1.14
N GLU A 523 -26.47 -0.72 -0.37
CA GLU A 523 -26.01 0.59 0.13
C GLU A 523 -25.83 1.62 -1.00
N LYS A 524 -25.44 1.20 -2.22
CA LYS A 524 -25.32 2.13 -3.36
C LYS A 524 -26.67 2.67 -3.80
N LEU A 525 -27.71 1.85 -3.82
CA LEU A 525 -29.06 2.29 -4.17
C LEU A 525 -29.55 3.33 -3.17
N VAL A 526 -29.45 3.03 -1.88
CA VAL A 526 -29.85 3.95 -0.80
C VAL A 526 -29.02 5.23 -0.82
N ARG A 527 -27.70 5.14 -1.00
CA ARG A 527 -26.80 6.29 -1.12
C ARG A 527 -27.17 7.22 -2.27
N ASP A 528 -27.41 6.64 -3.45
CA ASP A 528 -27.67 7.43 -4.65
C ASP A 528 -29.02 8.14 -4.53
N SER A 529 -30.03 7.51 -3.93
CA SER A 529 -31.33 8.11 -3.65
C SER A 529 -31.23 9.20 -2.57
N LEU A 530 -30.49 8.96 -1.48
CA LEU A 530 -30.26 9.96 -0.44
C LEU A 530 -29.52 11.19 -0.97
N LEU A 531 -28.45 10.99 -1.75
CA LEU A 531 -27.72 12.10 -2.36
C LEU A 531 -28.60 12.89 -3.35
N HIS A 532 -29.44 12.20 -4.14
CA HIS A 532 -30.36 12.85 -5.05
C HIS A 532 -31.37 13.73 -4.30
N HIS A 533 -31.94 13.18 -3.20
CA HIS A 533 -32.84 13.91 -2.31
C HIS A 533 -32.17 15.16 -1.71
N MET A 534 -30.95 15.02 -1.17
CA MET A 534 -30.21 16.13 -0.59
C MET A 534 -29.86 17.22 -1.60
N ILE A 535 -29.57 16.84 -2.85
CA ILE A 535 -29.26 17.79 -3.94
C ILE A 535 -30.54 18.50 -4.41
N ASN A 536 -31.63 17.78 -4.65
CA ASN A 536 -32.88 18.34 -5.17
C ASN A 536 -33.55 19.32 -4.21
N ASN A 537 -33.39 19.12 -2.90
CA ASN A 537 -33.89 20.03 -1.88
C ASN A 537 -32.85 21.12 -1.48
N GLU A 538 -31.71 21.19 -2.16
CA GLU A 538 -30.62 22.17 -1.90
C GLU A 538 -30.10 22.10 -0.44
N PHE A 539 -30.19 20.93 0.21
CA PHE A 539 -29.78 20.78 1.61
C PHE A 539 -28.27 20.73 1.79
N LEU A 540 -27.51 20.32 0.76
CA LEU A 540 -26.06 20.22 0.86
C LEU A 540 -25.40 21.60 0.86
N SER A 541 -24.69 21.90 1.92
CA SER A 541 -23.92 23.16 2.02
C SER A 541 -22.94 23.32 0.85
N ASP A 542 -22.85 24.55 0.31
CA ASP A 542 -21.90 24.92 -0.73
C ASP A 542 -20.44 24.86 -0.27
N THR A 543 -20.20 24.78 1.01
CA THR A 543 -18.88 24.67 1.59
C THR A 543 -18.38 23.22 1.66
N GLN A 544 -19.29 22.20 1.55
CA GLN A 544 -18.97 20.79 1.60
C GLN A 544 -18.51 20.28 0.23
N HIS A 545 -17.27 19.80 0.15
CA HIS A 545 -16.69 19.22 -1.06
C HIS A 545 -16.46 17.71 -1.00
N GLY A 546 -16.50 17.12 0.18
CA GLY A 546 -16.30 15.68 0.39
C GLY A 546 -17.53 14.86 0.00
N PHE A 547 -17.34 13.78 -0.74
CA PHE A 547 -18.37 12.82 -1.16
C PHE A 547 -19.57 13.40 -1.93
N VAL A 548 -19.46 14.61 -2.45
CA VAL A 548 -20.47 15.28 -3.27
C VAL A 548 -20.08 15.19 -4.74
N LYS A 549 -21.05 14.78 -5.60
CA LYS A 549 -20.83 14.71 -7.06
C LYS A 549 -20.55 16.09 -7.63
N GLY A 550 -19.56 16.18 -8.50
CA GLY A 550 -19.16 17.47 -9.10
C GLY A 550 -18.26 18.33 -8.20
N ARG A 551 -17.83 17.83 -7.03
CA ARG A 551 -16.88 18.49 -6.12
C ARG A 551 -15.68 17.59 -5.85
N SER A 552 -14.53 18.13 -5.45
CA SER A 552 -13.28 17.39 -5.26
C SER A 552 -12.31 18.12 -4.33
N CYS A 553 -11.23 17.45 -3.90
CA CYS A 553 -10.11 18.09 -3.19
C CYS A 553 -9.59 19.33 -3.95
N THR A 554 -9.42 19.21 -5.27
CA THR A 554 -8.92 20.32 -6.10
C THR A 554 -9.87 21.50 -6.08
N THR A 555 -11.19 21.28 -6.19
CA THR A 555 -12.17 22.38 -6.19
C THR A 555 -12.24 23.10 -4.85
N GLN A 556 -12.12 22.39 -3.72
CA GLN A 556 -12.05 23.04 -2.41
C GLN A 556 -10.75 23.85 -2.26
N LEU A 557 -9.62 23.25 -2.61
CA LEU A 557 -8.32 23.92 -2.51
C LEU A 557 -8.24 25.16 -3.42
N LEU A 558 -8.81 25.11 -4.62
CA LEU A 558 -8.89 26.29 -5.49
C LEU A 558 -9.72 27.40 -4.85
N LYS A 559 -10.88 27.06 -4.25
CA LYS A 559 -11.77 28.02 -3.59
C LYS A 559 -11.10 28.71 -2.41
N ILE A 560 -10.41 27.95 -1.55
CA ILE A 560 -9.73 28.52 -0.37
C ILE A 560 -8.52 29.36 -0.77
N VAL A 561 -7.69 28.88 -1.73
CA VAL A 561 -6.51 29.62 -2.19
C VAL A 561 -6.90 30.89 -2.94
N ASP A 562 -7.98 30.87 -3.72
CA ASP A 562 -8.53 32.05 -4.36
C ASP A 562 -8.93 33.09 -3.30
N LYS A 563 -9.69 32.69 -2.25
CA LYS A 563 -10.12 33.60 -1.20
C LYS A 563 -8.96 34.16 -0.38
N ILE A 564 -7.99 33.34 0.02
CA ILE A 564 -6.79 33.81 0.73
C ILE A 564 -6.03 34.84 -0.14
N SER A 565 -5.85 34.53 -1.42
CA SER A 565 -5.11 35.42 -2.31
C SER A 565 -5.85 36.74 -2.59
N GLU A 566 -7.18 36.70 -2.56
CA GLU A 566 -8.02 37.90 -2.65
C GLU A 566 -7.81 38.83 -1.45
N LEU A 567 -7.92 38.27 -0.23
CA LEU A 567 -7.67 39.03 1.01
C LEU A 567 -6.27 39.64 1.05
N LEU A 568 -5.26 38.90 0.65
CA LEU A 568 -3.87 39.39 0.54
C LEU A 568 -3.71 40.49 -0.51
N ASP A 569 -4.45 40.43 -1.60
CA ASP A 569 -4.43 41.45 -2.68
C ASP A 569 -5.11 42.73 -2.26
N GLU A 570 -6.14 42.63 -1.44
CA GLU A 570 -6.84 43.76 -0.79
C GLU A 570 -6.03 44.38 0.35
N GLY A 571 -4.96 43.71 0.80
CA GLY A 571 -4.08 44.18 1.88
C GLY A 571 -4.46 43.67 3.26
N TYR A 572 -5.37 42.71 3.37
CA TYR A 572 -5.76 42.08 4.64
C TYR A 572 -4.89 40.89 4.97
N ASP A 573 -4.44 40.83 6.21
CA ASP A 573 -3.92 39.60 6.80
C ASP A 573 -5.10 38.67 7.15
N SER A 574 -4.86 37.37 7.20
CA SER A 574 -5.89 36.38 7.50
C SER A 574 -5.38 35.25 8.37
N ASN A 575 -6.28 34.63 9.13
CA ASN A 575 -6.00 33.46 9.94
C ASN A 575 -6.80 32.28 9.42
N ILE A 576 -6.15 31.12 9.28
CA ILE A 576 -6.80 29.87 8.95
C ILE A 576 -6.65 28.90 10.12
N ILE A 577 -7.76 28.29 10.53
CA ILE A 577 -7.78 27.26 11.57
C ILE A 577 -8.13 25.93 10.93
N PHE A 578 -7.25 24.95 11.08
CA PHE A 578 -7.47 23.58 10.67
C PHE A 578 -8.06 22.79 11.83
N LEU A 579 -9.25 22.25 11.66
CA LEU A 579 -9.96 21.46 12.64
C LEU A 579 -9.84 19.97 12.34
N ASP A 580 -9.57 19.15 13.36
CA ASP A 580 -9.52 17.67 13.27
C ASP A 580 -10.54 17.09 14.26
N PHE A 581 -11.38 16.19 13.80
CA PHE A 581 -12.30 15.48 14.69
C PHE A 581 -11.63 14.26 15.33
N SER A 582 -12.02 13.95 16.55
CA SER A 582 -11.55 12.76 17.26
C SER A 582 -12.26 11.53 16.74
N LYS A 583 -11.57 10.70 15.92
CA LYS A 583 -12.15 9.45 15.37
C LYS A 583 -13.51 9.65 14.68
N ALA A 584 -13.64 10.68 13.89
CA ALA A 584 -14.87 11.17 13.27
C ALA A 584 -15.89 10.09 12.83
N PHE A 585 -15.44 9.12 12.03
CA PHE A 585 -16.31 8.06 11.51
C PHE A 585 -16.74 7.03 12.57
N ASP A 586 -15.95 6.84 13.62
CA ASP A 586 -16.21 5.82 14.64
C ASP A 586 -17.06 6.36 15.80
N SER A 587 -17.20 7.70 15.91
CA SER A 587 -17.84 8.37 17.06
C SER A 587 -19.21 8.99 16.78
N VAL A 588 -19.76 8.92 15.56
CA VAL A 588 -21.06 9.50 15.22
C VAL A 588 -22.18 8.82 16.03
N PRO A 589 -22.95 9.53 16.88
CA PRO A 589 -24.07 8.99 17.61
C PRO A 589 -25.23 8.62 16.68
N HIS A 590 -25.78 7.43 16.83
CA HIS A 590 -26.74 6.89 15.89
C HIS A 590 -28.10 7.59 15.91
N GLN A 591 -28.64 7.88 17.10
CA GLN A 591 -29.97 8.50 17.22
C GLN A 591 -29.93 9.96 16.76
N ARG A 592 -28.86 10.70 17.11
CA ARG A 592 -28.65 12.06 16.62
C ARG A 592 -28.49 12.12 15.10
N LEU A 593 -27.82 11.13 14.50
CA LEU A 593 -27.76 11.02 13.05
C LEU A 593 -29.13 10.80 12.43
N LEU A 594 -29.95 9.92 13.01
CA LEU A 594 -31.31 9.66 12.54
C LEU A 594 -32.20 10.90 12.69
N LEU A 595 -32.06 11.66 13.78
CA LEU A 595 -32.77 12.93 13.97
C LEU A 595 -32.41 13.95 12.86
N LYS A 596 -31.12 14.08 12.50
CA LYS A 596 -30.70 14.95 11.39
C LYS A 596 -31.27 14.48 10.04
N LEU A 597 -31.31 13.18 9.79
CA LEU A 597 -31.92 12.67 8.56
C LEU A 597 -33.43 12.95 8.50
N GLN A 598 -34.13 12.83 9.64
CA GLN A 598 -35.53 13.23 9.72
C GLN A 598 -35.75 14.71 9.45
N SER A 599 -34.90 15.59 9.97
CA SER A 599 -34.99 17.03 9.68
C SER A 599 -34.78 17.35 8.19
N TYR A 600 -34.02 16.54 7.47
CA TYR A 600 -33.88 16.62 6.02
C TYR A 600 -35.02 15.94 5.25
N GLY A 601 -36.04 15.42 5.94
CA GLY A 601 -37.20 14.80 5.30
C GLY A 601 -37.00 13.36 4.87
N VAL A 602 -36.02 12.66 5.43
CA VAL A 602 -35.88 11.20 5.28
C VAL A 602 -36.81 10.53 6.29
N GLY A 603 -37.69 9.69 5.81
CA GLY A 603 -38.75 9.05 6.65
C GLY A 603 -39.09 7.65 6.17
N GLY A 604 -40.21 7.11 6.68
CA GLY A 604 -40.79 5.85 6.25
C GLY A 604 -39.81 4.67 6.34
N CYS A 605 -39.95 3.75 5.41
CA CYS A 605 -39.12 2.54 5.37
C CYS A 605 -37.62 2.84 5.10
N VAL A 606 -37.30 3.95 4.45
CA VAL A 606 -35.90 4.34 4.21
C VAL A 606 -35.18 4.69 5.51
N LEU A 607 -35.81 5.46 6.39
CA LEU A 607 -35.25 5.82 7.68
C LEU A 607 -35.09 4.59 8.58
N GLU A 608 -36.10 3.70 8.61
CA GLU A 608 -36.01 2.46 9.39
C GLU A 608 -34.95 1.51 8.85
N TRP A 609 -34.77 1.46 7.53
CA TRP A 609 -33.68 0.70 6.94
C TRP A 609 -32.30 1.28 7.35
N ILE A 610 -32.12 2.61 7.33
CA ILE A 610 -30.89 3.25 7.79
C ILE A 610 -30.68 3.01 9.30
N ARG A 611 -31.74 3.06 10.10
CA ARG A 611 -31.70 2.68 11.52
C ARG A 611 -31.19 1.25 11.69
N SER A 612 -31.77 0.31 10.95
CA SER A 612 -31.36 -1.10 10.98
C SER A 612 -29.91 -1.29 10.49
N PHE A 613 -29.45 -0.46 9.53
CA PHE A 613 -28.06 -0.47 9.05
C PHE A 613 -27.05 -0.01 10.11
N LEU A 614 -27.43 0.94 10.97
CA LEU A 614 -26.55 1.50 12.00
C LEU A 614 -26.52 0.66 13.27
N LEU A 615 -27.69 0.18 13.72
CA LEU A 615 -27.87 -0.46 15.03
C LEU A 615 -27.57 -1.96 15.02
N SER A 616 -27.21 -2.48 16.22
CA SER A 616 -26.98 -3.92 16.47
C SER A 616 -25.89 -4.51 15.57
N ARG A 617 -24.90 -3.74 15.26
CA ARG A 617 -23.73 -4.20 14.50
C ARG A 617 -22.71 -4.85 15.42
N ARG A 618 -21.97 -5.82 14.89
CA ARG A 618 -20.89 -6.51 15.61
C ARG A 618 -19.61 -6.50 14.79
N GLN A 619 -18.49 -6.42 15.50
CA GLN A 619 -17.16 -6.43 14.89
C GLN A 619 -16.26 -7.51 15.46
N GLN A 620 -15.36 -8.02 14.62
CA GLN A 620 -14.31 -8.96 14.98
C GLN A 620 -13.03 -8.60 14.23
N VAL A 621 -11.91 -8.54 14.94
CA VAL A 621 -10.61 -8.17 14.33
C VAL A 621 -9.86 -9.40 13.88
N GLU A 622 -9.27 -9.35 12.67
CA GLU A 622 -8.44 -10.41 12.11
C GLU A 622 -6.96 -9.98 12.06
N VAL A 623 -6.08 -10.75 12.70
CA VAL A 623 -4.62 -10.57 12.66
C VAL A 623 -3.95 -11.89 12.30
N GLY A 624 -3.31 -11.95 11.15
CA GLY A 624 -2.55 -13.14 10.73
C GLY A 624 -3.35 -14.45 10.65
N GLY A 625 -4.67 -14.34 10.41
CA GLY A 625 -5.60 -15.48 10.34
C GLY A 625 -6.15 -15.93 11.70
N ALA A 626 -5.83 -15.22 12.79
CA ALA A 626 -6.45 -15.37 14.09
C ALA A 626 -7.49 -14.27 14.30
N PHE A 627 -8.57 -14.58 15.00
CA PHE A 627 -9.70 -13.70 15.23
C PHE A 627 -9.82 -13.36 16.71
N SER A 628 -10.28 -12.13 16.99
CA SER A 628 -10.71 -11.70 18.31
C SER A 628 -12.09 -12.28 18.68
N SER A 629 -12.56 -11.98 19.88
CA SER A 629 -13.98 -12.07 20.26
C SER A 629 -14.82 -11.09 19.44
N TRP A 630 -16.14 -11.35 19.37
CA TRP A 630 -17.11 -10.41 18.81
C TRP A 630 -17.44 -9.33 19.85
N LEU A 631 -17.41 -8.05 19.42
CA LEU A 631 -17.85 -6.92 20.21
C LEU A 631 -18.93 -6.13 19.47
N ASP A 632 -19.85 -5.52 20.24
CA ASP A 632 -20.89 -4.67 19.69
C ASP A 632 -20.33 -3.30 19.29
N VAL A 633 -20.90 -2.72 18.22
CA VAL A 633 -20.57 -1.39 17.71
C VAL A 633 -21.64 -0.42 18.20
N LEU A 634 -21.26 0.46 19.13
CA LEU A 634 -22.19 1.36 19.82
C LEU A 634 -22.41 2.70 19.10
N SER A 635 -21.47 3.12 18.29
CA SER A 635 -21.52 4.39 17.55
C SER A 635 -20.77 4.31 16.22
N GLY A 636 -20.85 5.35 15.45
CA GLY A 636 -20.10 5.53 14.22
C GLY A 636 -20.77 4.95 12.98
N VAL A 637 -20.16 5.27 11.84
CA VAL A 637 -20.54 4.73 10.53
C VAL A 637 -19.43 3.81 10.03
N PRO A 638 -19.73 2.60 9.50
CA PRO A 638 -18.70 1.60 9.20
C PRO A 638 -17.65 2.11 8.19
N GLN A 639 -16.38 2.18 8.61
CA GLN A 639 -15.25 2.55 7.73
C GLN A 639 -15.01 1.47 6.68
N GLY A 640 -15.54 1.67 5.48
CA GLY A 640 -15.48 0.70 4.38
C GLY A 640 -16.84 0.34 3.79
N SER A 641 -17.93 0.87 4.35
CA SER A 641 -19.26 0.89 3.74
C SER A 641 -19.35 1.89 2.58
N VAL A 642 -20.38 1.83 1.81
CA VAL A 642 -20.65 2.77 0.71
C VAL A 642 -21.50 3.94 1.20
N LEU A 643 -22.41 3.69 2.12
CA LEU A 643 -23.35 4.68 2.66
C LEU A 643 -22.73 5.55 3.77
N GLY A 644 -21.83 4.97 4.59
CA GLY A 644 -21.23 5.64 5.75
C GLY A 644 -20.67 7.04 5.49
N PRO A 645 -19.87 7.25 4.42
CA PRO A 645 -19.36 8.59 4.11
C PRO A 645 -20.44 9.65 3.86
N VAL A 646 -21.57 9.28 3.23
CA VAL A 646 -22.67 10.21 2.99
C VAL A 646 -23.44 10.50 4.26
N LEU A 647 -23.68 9.49 5.10
CA LEU A 647 -24.27 9.68 6.42
C LEU A 647 -23.44 10.62 7.29
N PHE A 648 -22.13 10.50 7.25
CA PHE A 648 -21.23 11.41 7.95
C PHE A 648 -21.36 12.85 7.41
N VAL A 649 -21.41 13.03 6.08
CA VAL A 649 -21.62 14.34 5.46
C VAL A 649 -22.97 14.94 5.90
N CYS A 650 -24.05 14.16 5.90
CA CYS A 650 -25.35 14.61 6.40
C CYS A 650 -25.28 15.05 7.87
N TYR A 651 -24.44 14.37 8.69
CA TYR A 651 -24.31 14.65 10.12
C TYR A 651 -23.69 16.02 10.40
N ILE A 652 -22.65 16.40 9.64
CA ILE A 652 -21.91 17.67 9.86
C ILE A 652 -22.39 18.82 8.97
N ASN A 653 -23.38 18.59 8.14
CA ASN A 653 -23.77 19.50 7.07
C ASN A 653 -24.36 20.86 7.55
N ASP A 654 -24.83 20.92 8.78
CA ASP A 654 -25.38 22.11 9.42
C ASP A 654 -24.32 23.01 10.10
N MET A 655 -23.08 22.53 10.27
CA MET A 655 -22.02 23.34 10.91
C MET A 655 -21.86 24.73 10.34
N PRO A 656 -21.92 24.96 9.02
CA PRO A 656 -21.80 26.31 8.43
C PRO A 656 -22.93 27.26 8.85
N ASP A 657 -24.08 26.74 9.29
CA ASP A 657 -25.26 27.55 9.64
C ASP A 657 -25.06 28.33 10.95
N TYR A 658 -24.06 27.92 11.78
CA TYR A 658 -23.82 28.48 13.12
C TYR A 658 -22.71 29.52 13.19
N ILE A 659 -21.92 29.70 12.11
CA ILE A 659 -20.69 30.53 12.16
C ILE A 659 -20.68 31.63 11.12
N LYS A 660 -19.86 32.66 11.36
CA LYS A 660 -19.72 33.85 10.49
C LYS A 660 -18.49 33.76 9.57
N SER A 661 -17.47 33.01 9.99
CA SER A 661 -16.26 32.81 9.21
C SER A 661 -16.51 31.97 7.94
N PHE A 662 -15.61 32.10 6.98
CA PHE A 662 -15.61 31.19 5.83
C PHE A 662 -15.20 29.80 6.30
N ILE A 663 -16.12 28.82 6.18
CA ILE A 663 -15.82 27.41 6.45
C ILE A 663 -15.67 26.64 5.15
N TYR A 664 -14.73 25.68 5.15
CA TYR A 664 -14.48 24.76 4.05
C TYR A 664 -14.47 23.34 4.60
N LEU A 665 -15.38 22.48 4.10
CA LEU A 665 -15.58 21.12 4.57
C LEU A 665 -15.18 20.10 3.51
N TYR A 666 -14.44 19.08 3.92
CA TYR A 666 -14.19 17.89 3.12
C TYR A 666 -14.35 16.64 3.99
N ALA A 667 -15.57 16.20 4.19
CA ALA A 667 -15.94 15.22 5.21
C ALA A 667 -15.42 15.64 6.60
N ASP A 668 -14.54 14.83 7.21
CA ASP A 668 -13.94 15.11 8.52
C ASP A 668 -12.91 16.24 8.54
N ASP A 669 -12.36 16.64 7.39
CA ASP A 669 -11.43 17.78 7.29
C ASP A 669 -12.24 19.10 7.22
N ALA A 670 -12.16 19.93 8.25
CA ALA A 670 -12.83 21.23 8.33
C ALA A 670 -11.80 22.36 8.52
N LYS A 671 -12.08 23.53 7.95
CA LYS A 671 -11.21 24.70 8.04
C LYS A 671 -12.02 25.97 8.14
N LEU A 672 -11.61 26.86 9.03
CA LEU A 672 -12.13 28.22 9.15
C LEU A 672 -11.12 29.20 8.57
N LEU A 673 -11.59 30.19 7.84
CA LEU A 673 -10.79 31.28 7.30
C LEU A 673 -11.48 32.60 7.61
N TYR A 674 -10.75 33.55 8.14
CA TYR A 674 -11.26 34.89 8.32
C TYR A 674 -10.14 35.93 8.18
N ARG A 675 -10.49 37.14 7.77
CA ARG A 675 -9.57 38.29 7.77
C ARG A 675 -9.31 38.77 9.20
N VAL A 676 -8.13 39.26 9.47
CA VAL A 676 -7.82 39.93 10.72
C VAL A 676 -8.47 41.30 10.70
N SER A 677 -9.28 41.65 11.71
CA SER A 677 -9.96 42.93 11.81
C SER A 677 -9.14 43.94 12.61
N ASP A 678 -9.43 45.24 12.42
CA ASP A 678 -8.81 46.32 13.20
C ASP A 678 -9.16 46.20 14.69
N GLU A 679 -10.33 45.61 15.01
CA GLU A 679 -10.75 45.35 16.40
C GLU A 679 -9.90 44.22 17.02
N GLU A 680 -9.56 43.19 16.26
CA GLU A 680 -8.64 42.13 16.74
C GLU A 680 -7.21 42.66 16.96
N ILE A 681 -6.74 43.55 16.09
CA ILE A 681 -5.46 44.22 16.23
C ILE A 681 -5.45 45.08 17.51
N ALA A 682 -6.59 45.69 17.85
CA ALA A 682 -6.77 46.46 19.06
C ALA A 682 -7.01 45.65 20.35
N GLY A 683 -6.97 44.29 20.26
CA GLY A 683 -7.19 43.39 21.40
C GLY A 683 -8.64 43.05 21.66
N GLY A 684 -9.53 43.28 20.68
CA GLY A 684 -10.95 42.89 20.71
C GLY A 684 -11.18 41.40 20.50
N VAL A 685 -12.43 40.96 20.71
CA VAL A 685 -12.82 39.57 20.53
C VAL A 685 -12.79 39.22 19.04
N SER A 686 -12.00 38.19 18.71
CA SER A 686 -11.88 37.67 17.36
C SER A 686 -13.17 36.97 16.90
N CYS A 687 -13.61 37.25 15.69
CA CYS A 687 -14.71 36.51 15.05
C CYS A 687 -14.43 35.00 15.00
N LEU A 688 -13.18 34.61 14.72
CA LEU A 688 -12.76 33.20 14.71
C LEU A 688 -12.85 32.56 16.11
N GLN A 689 -12.55 33.33 17.20
CA GLN A 689 -12.68 32.78 18.55
C GLN A 689 -14.17 32.57 18.89
N SER A 690 -15.03 33.51 18.55
CA SER A 690 -16.48 33.36 18.73
C SER A 690 -17.04 32.15 17.97
N ASP A 691 -16.58 31.94 16.75
CA ASP A 691 -16.98 30.79 15.93
C ASP A 691 -16.42 29.47 16.51
N LEU A 692 -15.22 29.45 17.06
CA LEU A 692 -14.65 28.29 17.77
C LEU A 692 -15.45 27.91 19.02
N ASP A 693 -15.89 28.91 19.76
CA ASP A 693 -16.73 28.70 20.95
C ASP A 693 -18.09 28.11 20.54
N THR A 694 -18.69 28.66 19.49
CA THR A 694 -19.95 28.14 18.92
C THR A 694 -19.80 26.71 18.39
N LEU A 695 -18.69 26.40 17.70
CA LEU A 695 -18.40 25.03 17.22
C LEU A 695 -18.12 24.06 18.37
N THR A 696 -17.54 24.55 19.44
CA THR A 696 -17.33 23.74 20.66
C THR A 696 -18.67 23.38 21.31
N GLU A 697 -19.61 24.32 21.36
CA GLU A 697 -20.98 24.05 21.81
C GLU A 697 -21.71 23.09 20.87
N TRP A 698 -21.65 23.31 19.56
CA TRP A 698 -22.17 22.39 18.55
C TRP A 698 -21.61 20.98 18.73
N SER A 699 -20.31 20.85 18.95
CA SER A 699 -19.61 19.59 19.20
C SER A 699 -20.15 18.83 20.43
N ARG A 700 -20.48 19.53 21.51
CA ARG A 700 -21.07 18.95 22.72
C ARG A 700 -22.51 18.48 22.45
N ASN A 701 -23.33 19.36 21.86
CA ASN A 701 -24.75 19.05 21.57
C ASN A 701 -24.90 17.85 20.64
N TRP A 702 -24.03 17.76 19.62
CA TRP A 702 -24.00 16.68 18.65
C TRP A 702 -23.07 15.53 19.03
N GLN A 703 -22.41 15.58 20.19
CA GLN A 703 -21.50 14.54 20.70
C GLN A 703 -20.44 14.07 19.68
N LEU A 704 -19.92 14.99 18.86
CA LEU A 704 -18.84 14.75 17.92
C LEU A 704 -17.65 15.64 18.27
N SER A 705 -16.71 15.10 19.05
CA SER A 705 -15.62 15.88 19.66
C SER A 705 -14.53 16.25 18.69
N PHE A 706 -14.01 17.48 18.80
CA PHE A 706 -12.77 17.89 18.16
C PHE A 706 -11.55 17.29 18.86
N ASN A 707 -10.50 17.02 18.10
CA ASN A 707 -9.18 16.68 18.64
C ASN A 707 -8.35 17.97 18.75
N VAL A 708 -8.51 18.66 19.87
CA VAL A 708 -7.90 19.98 20.07
C VAL A 708 -6.37 19.99 19.96
N GLU A 709 -5.71 18.87 20.32
CA GLU A 709 -4.25 18.73 20.19
C GLU A 709 -3.78 18.72 18.73
N LYS A 710 -4.66 18.36 17.80
CA LYS A 710 -4.36 18.33 16.36
C LYS A 710 -4.90 19.55 15.62
N CYS A 711 -5.82 20.28 16.22
CA CYS A 711 -6.27 21.55 15.66
C CYS A 711 -5.14 22.57 15.67
N LYS A 712 -5.00 23.31 14.59
CA LYS A 712 -3.88 24.23 14.39
C LYS A 712 -4.34 25.53 13.79
N VAL A 713 -3.60 26.61 14.10
CA VAL A 713 -3.78 27.92 13.46
C VAL A 713 -2.58 28.23 12.57
N MET A 714 -2.84 28.83 11.41
CA MET A 714 -1.81 29.41 10.55
C MET A 714 -2.14 30.88 10.30
N HIS A 715 -1.19 31.74 10.59
CA HIS A 715 -1.28 33.17 10.36
C HIS A 715 -0.71 33.52 8.99
N ILE A 716 -1.51 34.16 8.14
CA ILE A 716 -1.18 34.46 6.75
C ILE A 716 -1.12 35.97 6.61
N GLY A 717 -0.05 36.46 5.99
CA GLY A 717 0.22 37.88 5.82
C GLY A 717 1.53 38.32 6.47
N LYS A 718 1.93 39.56 6.20
CA LYS A 718 3.23 40.08 6.67
C LYS A 718 3.15 40.77 8.03
N SER A 719 2.00 41.35 8.35
CA SER A 719 1.77 42.18 9.55
C SER A 719 0.76 41.53 10.50
N ASN A 720 0.57 40.20 10.38
CA ASN A 720 -0.39 39.47 11.18
C ASN A 720 -0.06 39.55 12.68
N CYS A 721 -1.05 39.89 13.49
CA CYS A 721 -0.89 40.06 14.95
C CYS A 721 -0.66 38.74 15.71
N SER A 722 -0.69 37.58 15.02
CA SER A 722 -0.49 36.26 15.63
C SER A 722 -1.37 36.03 16.86
N CYS A 723 -2.67 36.29 16.73
CA CYS A 723 -3.65 36.09 17.79
C CYS A 723 -3.66 34.63 18.26
N GLN A 724 -3.74 34.42 19.57
CA GLN A 724 -3.91 33.10 20.15
C GLN A 724 -5.39 32.73 20.16
N TYR A 725 -5.68 31.49 19.73
CA TYR A 725 -7.02 30.90 19.72
C TYR A 725 -7.11 29.72 20.66
N THR A 726 -8.25 29.56 21.32
CA THR A 726 -8.48 28.50 22.30
C THR A 726 -9.71 27.69 21.93
N MET A 727 -9.67 26.39 22.24
CA MET A 727 -10.82 25.48 22.21
C MET A 727 -10.88 24.71 23.53
N GLN A 728 -12.06 24.23 23.92
CA GLN A 728 -12.17 23.35 25.07
C GLN A 728 -11.95 21.90 24.68
N ASP A 729 -11.21 21.17 25.51
CA ASP A 729 -11.05 19.73 25.37
C ASP A 729 -12.32 18.99 25.80
N VAL A 730 -12.30 17.65 25.67
CA VAL A 730 -13.44 16.80 26.08
C VAL A 730 -13.82 16.92 27.56
N ASN A 731 -12.94 17.46 28.40
CA ASN A 731 -13.14 17.67 29.82
C ASN A 731 -13.54 19.13 30.14
N GLY A 732 -13.77 19.96 29.13
CA GLY A 732 -14.10 21.38 29.29
C GLY A 732 -12.91 22.29 29.66
N ARG A 733 -11.65 21.79 29.55
CA ARG A 733 -10.46 22.57 29.84
C ARG A 733 -10.05 23.38 28.62
N PRO A 734 -9.70 24.66 28.78
CA PRO A 734 -9.22 25.48 27.67
C PRO A 734 -7.86 24.97 27.17
N TYR A 735 -7.74 24.80 25.86
CA TYR A 735 -6.53 24.39 25.17
C TYR A 735 -6.18 25.43 24.10
N SER A 736 -4.96 26.01 24.16
CA SER A 736 -4.47 26.92 23.13
C SER A 736 -4.05 26.18 21.90
N LEU A 737 -4.57 26.57 20.73
CA LEU A 737 -4.26 25.95 19.46
C LEU A 737 -2.78 26.19 19.08
N HIS A 738 -2.15 25.14 18.56
CA HIS A 738 -0.76 25.23 18.11
C HIS A 738 -0.65 26.02 16.81
N GLU A 739 0.26 27.00 16.78
CA GLU A 739 0.64 27.67 15.53
C GLU A 739 1.42 26.72 14.62
N THR A 740 1.13 26.79 13.34
CA THR A 740 1.86 26.03 12.32
C THR A 740 2.35 26.92 11.18
N LYS A 741 3.58 26.64 10.72
CA LYS A 741 4.18 27.29 9.54
C LYS A 741 4.00 26.49 8.28
N GLU A 742 3.51 25.28 8.39
CA GLU A 742 3.15 24.42 7.25
C GLU A 742 2.07 23.41 7.68
N GLU A 743 1.07 23.23 6.86
CA GLU A 743 0.05 22.21 7.08
C GLU A 743 -0.29 21.47 5.80
N LYS A 744 -0.52 20.15 5.92
CA LYS A 744 -0.88 19.32 4.78
C LYS A 744 -2.38 19.23 4.65
N ASP A 745 -2.92 20.00 3.73
CA ASP A 745 -4.34 20.08 3.45
C ASP A 745 -4.73 19.32 2.17
N LEU A 746 -5.61 18.33 2.27
CA LEU A 746 -6.08 17.49 1.16
C LEU A 746 -4.96 17.03 0.20
N GLY A 747 -3.79 16.78 0.75
CA GLY A 747 -2.63 16.30 0.00
C GLY A 747 -1.69 17.39 -0.51
N VAL A 748 -2.02 18.66 -0.37
CA VAL A 748 -1.19 19.83 -0.71
C VAL A 748 -0.65 20.45 0.57
N TRP A 749 0.62 20.79 0.62
CA TRP A 749 1.21 21.54 1.73
C TRP A 749 0.97 23.04 1.52
N ILE A 750 0.34 23.67 2.48
CA ILE A 750 0.07 25.10 2.53
C ILE A 750 1.06 25.74 3.50
N ASP A 751 1.54 26.92 3.19
CA ASP A 751 2.43 27.74 4.01
C ASP A 751 1.92 29.20 4.06
N PRO A 752 2.32 30.03 5.03
CA PRO A 752 1.86 31.41 5.18
C PRO A 752 2.13 32.29 3.97
N THR A 753 3.05 31.92 3.09
CA THR A 753 3.42 32.73 1.92
C THR A 753 2.56 32.41 0.69
N ILE A 754 1.81 31.30 0.71
CA ILE A 754 1.02 30.78 -0.42
C ILE A 754 1.82 30.65 -1.72
N LYS A 755 3.14 30.48 -1.61
CA LYS A 755 4.05 30.25 -2.75
C LYS A 755 4.25 28.79 -3.10
N PHE A 756 3.81 27.88 -2.20
CA PHE A 756 3.86 26.43 -2.37
C PHE A 756 5.26 25.82 -2.56
N SER A 757 6.35 26.55 -2.27
CA SER A 757 7.70 26.00 -2.39
C SER A 757 7.91 24.76 -1.51
N ILE A 758 7.30 24.73 -0.33
CA ILE A 758 7.32 23.58 0.59
C ILE A 758 6.62 22.39 -0.05
N HIS A 759 5.44 22.59 -0.64
CA HIS A 759 4.73 21.51 -1.35
C HIS A 759 5.55 20.95 -2.50
N VAL A 760 6.16 21.81 -3.31
CA VAL A 760 7.01 21.40 -4.43
C VAL A 760 8.17 20.53 -3.95
N ALA A 761 8.83 20.91 -2.86
CA ALA A 761 9.91 20.13 -2.27
C ALA A 761 9.42 18.73 -1.81
N HIS A 762 8.29 18.66 -1.10
CA HIS A 762 7.68 17.39 -0.68
C HIS A 762 7.27 16.50 -1.85
N ALA A 763 6.63 17.08 -2.88
CA ALA A 763 6.23 16.36 -4.09
C ALA A 763 7.43 15.79 -4.85
N ALA A 764 8.48 16.62 -5.05
CA ALA A 764 9.71 16.20 -5.70
C ALA A 764 10.43 15.09 -4.91
N ASN A 765 10.53 15.23 -3.59
CA ASN A 765 11.14 14.23 -2.70
C ASN A 765 10.38 12.90 -2.74
N LYS A 766 9.04 12.93 -2.70
CA LYS A 766 8.23 11.72 -2.79
C LYS A 766 8.38 11.03 -4.14
N ALA A 767 8.34 11.79 -5.22
CA ALA A 767 8.58 11.26 -6.57
C ALA A 767 9.99 10.67 -6.71
N GLN A 768 11.02 11.31 -6.13
CA GLN A 768 12.39 10.82 -6.11
C GLN A 768 12.53 9.51 -5.31
N GLN A 769 11.83 9.36 -4.17
CA GLN A 769 11.78 8.11 -3.40
C GLN A 769 11.21 6.96 -4.23
N VAL A 770 10.09 7.20 -4.94
CA VAL A 770 9.47 6.19 -5.81
C VAL A 770 10.37 5.86 -7.00
N LEU A 771 11.05 6.86 -7.59
CA LEU A 771 12.04 6.64 -8.65
C LEU A 771 13.21 5.78 -8.15
N GLY A 772 13.72 6.03 -6.94
CA GLY A 772 14.73 5.21 -6.29
C GLY A 772 14.26 3.77 -6.08
N LEU A 773 13.00 3.58 -5.69
CA LEU A 773 12.38 2.26 -5.52
C LEU A 773 12.31 1.50 -6.86
N VAL A 774 11.86 2.16 -7.93
CA VAL A 774 11.84 1.60 -9.29
C VAL A 774 13.25 1.23 -9.74
N ASN A 775 14.22 2.13 -9.54
CA ASN A 775 15.61 1.91 -9.94
C ASN A 775 16.26 0.67 -9.28
N ARG A 776 15.92 0.40 -8.01
CA ARG A 776 16.43 -0.75 -7.25
C ARG A 776 15.71 -2.05 -7.57
N SER A 777 14.38 -1.99 -7.81
CA SER A 777 13.54 -3.18 -7.92
C SER A 777 13.53 -3.79 -9.32
N PHE A 778 13.73 -2.97 -10.37
CA PHE A 778 13.70 -3.42 -11.77
C PHE A 778 15.11 -3.57 -12.33
N THR A 779 15.37 -4.77 -12.83
CA THR A 779 16.70 -5.14 -13.37
C THR A 779 16.91 -4.52 -14.75
N TYR A 780 15.88 -4.49 -15.57
CA TYR A 780 15.91 -3.98 -16.94
C TYR A 780 15.27 -2.60 -17.02
N LYS A 781 15.96 -1.66 -17.70
CA LYS A 781 15.57 -0.25 -17.77
C LYS A 781 15.49 0.18 -19.22
N ASP A 782 14.63 -0.52 -19.99
CA ASP A 782 14.33 -0.08 -21.34
C ASP A 782 13.34 1.10 -21.36
N SER A 783 13.23 1.76 -22.50
CA SER A 783 12.42 2.97 -22.69
C SER A 783 10.94 2.76 -22.35
N ASP A 784 10.36 1.65 -22.80
CA ASP A 784 8.92 1.37 -22.63
C ASP A 784 8.59 1.07 -21.17
N LEU A 785 9.39 0.22 -20.53
CA LEU A 785 9.19 -0.16 -19.13
C LEU A 785 9.30 1.07 -18.22
N LEU A 786 10.38 1.87 -18.39
CA LEU A 786 10.59 3.04 -17.54
C LEU A 786 9.55 4.15 -17.79
N LYS A 787 9.16 4.38 -19.06
CA LYS A 787 8.08 5.31 -19.40
C LYS A 787 6.78 4.92 -18.70
N GLN A 788 6.38 3.64 -18.77
CA GLN A 788 5.15 3.15 -18.14
C GLN A 788 5.16 3.31 -16.62
N LEU A 789 6.25 2.92 -15.96
CA LEU A 789 6.40 3.07 -14.51
C LEU A 789 6.46 4.56 -14.09
N TYR A 790 7.16 5.39 -14.85
CA TYR A 790 7.21 6.82 -14.60
C TYR A 790 5.83 7.46 -14.66
N VAL A 791 5.10 7.20 -15.74
CA VAL A 791 3.76 7.75 -15.97
C VAL A 791 2.75 7.27 -14.93
N ALA A 792 2.85 6.00 -14.52
CA ALA A 792 1.88 5.40 -13.61
C ALA A 792 2.15 5.73 -12.13
N LEU A 793 3.42 5.83 -11.71
CA LEU A 793 3.77 5.81 -10.29
C LEU A 793 4.55 7.04 -9.81
N ILE A 794 5.35 7.68 -10.68
CA ILE A 794 6.22 8.80 -10.29
C ILE A 794 5.56 10.13 -10.62
N ARG A 795 5.14 10.30 -11.88
CA ARG A 795 4.53 11.53 -12.37
C ARG A 795 3.29 11.98 -11.60
N PRO A 796 2.39 11.09 -11.11
CA PRO A 796 1.23 11.52 -10.33
C PRO A 796 1.59 12.32 -9.08
N HIS A 797 2.75 12.06 -8.45
CA HIS A 797 3.23 12.85 -7.31
C HIS A 797 3.66 14.27 -7.71
N LEU A 798 4.03 14.48 -8.97
CA LEU A 798 4.48 15.78 -9.50
C LEU A 798 3.32 16.60 -10.11
N GLU A 799 2.14 16.00 -10.26
CA GLU A 799 0.99 16.61 -10.94
C GLU A 799 -0.27 16.72 -10.07
N TYR A 800 -0.34 16.02 -8.92
CA TYR A 800 -1.54 16.03 -8.08
C TYR A 800 -1.88 17.46 -7.63
N GLY A 801 -3.10 17.93 -7.95
CA GLY A 801 -3.57 19.25 -7.56
C GLY A 801 -2.81 20.43 -8.19
N ASN A 802 -2.11 20.20 -9.31
CA ASN A 802 -1.23 21.20 -9.92
C ASN A 802 -1.90 22.54 -10.21
N ALA A 803 -3.20 22.54 -10.49
CA ALA A 803 -3.96 23.78 -10.73
C ALA A 803 -4.03 24.68 -9.48
N VAL A 804 -3.87 24.10 -8.28
CA VAL A 804 -3.85 24.84 -7.01
C VAL A 804 -2.49 25.51 -6.78
N TRP A 805 -1.41 24.71 -6.88
CA TRP A 805 -0.08 25.09 -6.44
C TRP A 805 0.94 25.34 -7.56
N HIS A 806 0.47 25.58 -8.78
CA HIS A 806 1.35 25.80 -9.95
C HIS A 806 2.53 26.71 -9.60
N PRO A 807 3.79 26.22 -9.59
CA PRO A 807 4.93 27.01 -9.16
C PRO A 807 5.29 28.05 -10.20
N PHE A 808 5.54 29.26 -9.75
CA PHE A 808 6.00 30.38 -10.60
C PHE A 808 7.48 30.74 -10.35
N LEU A 809 8.08 30.24 -9.27
CA LEU A 809 9.50 30.45 -8.98
C LEU A 809 10.36 29.50 -9.83
N LYS A 810 11.35 30.03 -10.54
CA LYS A 810 12.26 29.25 -11.40
C LYS A 810 12.91 28.07 -10.66
N LYS A 811 13.30 28.25 -9.38
CA LYS A 811 13.89 27.20 -8.54
C LYS A 811 12.95 26.00 -8.34
N ASP A 812 11.67 26.27 -8.12
CA ASP A 812 10.65 25.23 -7.82
C ASP A 812 10.31 24.44 -9.08
N ILE A 813 10.20 25.13 -10.21
CA ILE A 813 9.98 24.51 -11.52
C ILE A 813 11.13 23.59 -11.87
N GLN A 814 12.38 24.06 -11.68
CA GLN A 814 13.57 23.26 -11.93
C GLN A 814 13.65 22.04 -10.99
N LEU A 815 13.20 22.17 -9.73
CA LEU A 815 13.23 21.08 -8.77
C LEU A 815 12.33 19.92 -9.24
N LEU A 816 11.13 20.22 -9.73
CA LEU A 816 10.23 19.21 -10.31
C LEU A 816 10.82 18.59 -11.58
N GLU A 817 11.27 19.43 -12.50
CA GLU A 817 11.81 18.98 -13.81
C GLU A 817 13.06 18.09 -13.63
N ARG A 818 13.88 18.35 -12.62
CA ARG A 818 15.04 17.50 -12.28
C ARG A 818 14.67 16.06 -11.98
N VAL A 819 13.48 15.79 -11.44
CA VAL A 819 13.02 14.40 -11.18
C VAL A 819 12.79 13.68 -12.51
N GLN A 820 12.09 14.33 -13.46
CA GLN A 820 11.88 13.76 -14.79
C GLN A 820 13.19 13.62 -15.58
N HIS A 821 14.06 14.59 -15.48
CA HIS A 821 15.41 14.55 -16.06
C HIS A 821 16.20 13.33 -15.55
N ARG A 822 16.18 13.06 -14.23
CA ARG A 822 16.83 11.86 -13.64
C ARG A 822 16.16 10.58 -14.12
N ALA A 823 14.83 10.53 -14.16
CA ALA A 823 14.09 9.37 -14.62
C ALA A 823 14.46 8.98 -16.07
N THR A 824 14.47 9.94 -16.99
CA THR A 824 14.84 9.71 -18.38
C THR A 824 16.31 9.29 -18.54
N LYS A 825 17.22 9.79 -17.66
CA LYS A 825 18.64 9.44 -17.67
C LYS A 825 18.92 8.00 -17.17
N LEU A 826 17.98 7.34 -16.51
CA LEU A 826 18.12 5.94 -16.11
C LEU A 826 18.09 4.97 -17.31
N ILE A 827 17.60 5.39 -18.47
CA ILE A 827 17.53 4.59 -19.67
C ILE A 827 18.92 4.59 -20.34
N PRO A 828 19.62 3.43 -20.43
CA PRO A 828 21.00 3.39 -20.89
C PRO A 828 21.20 3.93 -22.30
N THR A 829 20.24 3.66 -23.21
CA THR A 829 20.31 4.07 -24.62
C THR A 829 20.14 5.59 -24.83
N LEU A 830 19.56 6.28 -23.85
CA LEU A 830 19.26 7.72 -23.94
C LEU A 830 20.19 8.60 -23.10
N ARG A 831 21.14 8.03 -22.37
CA ARG A 831 22.01 8.77 -21.44
C ARG A 831 22.80 9.90 -22.08
N HIS A 832 23.20 9.70 -23.32
CA HIS A 832 24.10 10.63 -24.08
C HIS A 832 23.33 11.77 -24.73
N MET A 833 22.01 11.65 -24.84
CA MET A 833 21.15 12.67 -25.46
C MET A 833 20.90 13.83 -24.50
N CYS A 834 20.70 15.04 -25.06
CA CYS A 834 20.23 16.19 -24.29
C CYS A 834 18.82 15.88 -23.70
N TYR A 835 18.36 16.68 -22.73
CA TYR A 835 17.10 16.38 -22.03
C TYR A 835 15.88 16.46 -22.95
N GLU A 836 15.80 17.46 -23.79
CA GLU A 836 14.69 17.65 -24.75
C GLU A 836 14.62 16.49 -25.75
N ASP A 837 15.76 16.03 -26.27
CA ASP A 837 15.79 14.90 -27.17
C ASP A 837 15.35 13.59 -26.49
N ARG A 838 15.70 13.42 -25.21
CA ARG A 838 15.15 12.29 -24.43
C ARG A 838 13.64 12.37 -24.27
N LEU A 839 13.08 13.56 -24.05
CA LEU A 839 11.64 13.77 -23.98
C LEU A 839 10.97 13.41 -25.30
N LYS A 840 11.53 13.87 -26.43
CA LYS A 840 11.05 13.54 -27.77
C LYS A 840 11.13 12.04 -28.04
N ALA A 841 12.26 11.41 -27.77
CA ALA A 841 12.46 9.98 -27.97
C ALA A 841 11.51 9.10 -27.14
N LEU A 842 11.11 9.58 -25.96
CA LEU A 842 10.19 8.90 -25.08
C LEU A 842 8.74 9.33 -25.29
N ASP A 843 8.47 10.32 -26.13
CA ASP A 843 7.19 10.99 -26.24
C ASP A 843 6.61 11.34 -24.84
N LEU A 844 7.44 11.98 -24.02
CA LEU A 844 7.09 12.49 -22.70
C LEU A 844 7.06 14.01 -22.75
N PRO A 845 5.91 14.64 -22.53
CA PRO A 845 5.83 16.10 -22.40
C PRO A 845 6.65 16.60 -21.22
N SER A 846 7.17 17.83 -21.32
CA SER A 846 7.77 18.51 -20.17
C SER A 846 6.77 18.67 -19.04
N LEU A 847 7.22 18.74 -17.80
CA LEU A 847 6.33 18.99 -16.66
C LEU A 847 5.77 20.42 -16.70
N ALA A 848 6.49 21.37 -17.30
CA ALA A 848 5.99 22.72 -17.52
C ALA A 848 4.76 22.72 -18.45
N TYR A 849 4.84 22.08 -19.61
CA TYR A 849 3.69 21.88 -20.48
C TYR A 849 2.53 21.13 -19.79
N ARG A 850 2.85 20.10 -19.03
CA ARG A 850 1.86 19.30 -18.31
C ARG A 850 1.05 20.14 -17.30
N ARG A 851 1.69 21.08 -16.63
CA ARG A 851 0.99 21.99 -15.69
C ARG A 851 0.08 22.95 -16.43
N LEU A 852 0.55 23.59 -17.48
CA LEU A 852 -0.29 24.46 -18.33
C LEU A 852 -1.51 23.71 -18.88
N ARG A 853 -1.27 22.51 -19.40
CA ARG A 853 -2.33 21.60 -19.85
C ARG A 853 -3.31 21.25 -18.74
N GLY A 854 -2.83 21.03 -17.52
CA GLY A 854 -3.67 20.76 -16.34
C GLY A 854 -4.55 21.93 -15.99
N ASP A 855 -4.02 23.15 -15.98
CA ASP A 855 -4.77 24.38 -15.76
C ASP A 855 -5.86 24.59 -16.82
N ALA A 856 -5.55 24.35 -18.10
CA ALA A 856 -6.54 24.44 -19.18
C ALA A 856 -7.66 23.40 -19.05
N ILE A 857 -7.33 22.17 -18.61
CA ILE A 857 -8.35 21.13 -18.38
C ILE A 857 -9.27 21.51 -17.19
N GLU A 858 -8.72 22.04 -16.11
CA GLU A 858 -9.54 22.48 -14.99
C GLU A 858 -10.44 23.67 -15.38
N THR A 859 -9.91 24.64 -16.13
CA THR A 859 -10.69 25.75 -16.69
C THR A 859 -11.83 25.23 -17.56
N TYR A 860 -11.56 24.29 -18.47
CA TYR A 860 -12.59 23.67 -19.30
C TYR A 860 -13.69 23.03 -18.44
N LYS A 861 -13.34 22.29 -17.41
CA LYS A 861 -14.31 21.61 -16.53
C LYS A 861 -15.21 22.62 -15.78
N TYR A 862 -14.65 23.73 -15.32
CA TYR A 862 -15.43 24.81 -14.68
C TYR A 862 -16.42 25.42 -15.64
N LEU A 863 -15.98 25.83 -16.81
CA LEU A 863 -16.79 26.54 -17.78
C LEU A 863 -17.88 25.67 -18.43
N HIS A 864 -17.60 24.38 -18.59
CA HIS A 864 -18.55 23.38 -19.10
C HIS A 864 -19.35 22.65 -18.00
N ARG A 865 -19.44 23.22 -16.79
CA ARG A 865 -20.29 22.74 -15.68
C ARG A 865 -20.09 21.28 -15.30
N PHE A 866 -18.84 20.77 -15.43
CA PHE A 866 -18.50 19.48 -14.87
C PHE A 866 -18.42 19.52 -13.33
N TYR A 867 -18.28 20.71 -12.77
CA TYR A 867 -18.36 21.00 -11.35
C TYR A 867 -19.70 21.69 -11.02
N THR A 868 -20.26 21.34 -9.85
CA THR A 868 -21.50 21.94 -9.32
C THR A 868 -21.18 23.19 -8.50
N LEU A 869 -20.34 24.06 -9.03
CA LEU A 869 -19.87 25.29 -8.39
C LEU A 869 -20.10 26.45 -9.34
N ASP A 870 -20.35 27.66 -8.78
CA ASP A 870 -20.44 28.86 -9.60
C ASP A 870 -19.06 29.18 -10.20
N SER A 871 -18.95 29.03 -11.51
CA SER A 871 -17.73 29.35 -12.24
C SER A 871 -17.40 30.85 -12.25
N ASN A 872 -18.37 31.71 -12.07
CA ASN A 872 -18.19 33.15 -12.15
C ASN A 872 -17.35 33.73 -10.99
N VAL A 873 -17.27 33.01 -9.87
CA VAL A 873 -16.44 33.41 -8.74
C VAL A 873 -14.96 33.29 -9.10
N LEU A 874 -14.54 32.11 -9.57
CA LEU A 874 -13.14 31.81 -9.88
C LEU A 874 -12.72 32.25 -11.28
N LEU A 875 -13.59 32.05 -12.28
CA LEU A 875 -13.32 32.20 -13.72
C LEU A 875 -14.45 33.01 -14.38
N PRO A 876 -14.61 34.30 -14.05
CA PRO A 876 -15.70 35.13 -14.63
C PRO A 876 -15.54 35.26 -16.14
N LEU A 877 -16.63 35.06 -16.84
CA LEU A 877 -16.71 35.25 -18.28
C LEU A 877 -16.77 36.75 -18.65
N ASN A 878 -16.17 37.09 -19.76
CA ASN A 878 -16.26 38.44 -20.29
C ASN A 878 -17.68 38.66 -20.87
N GLN A 879 -18.49 39.49 -20.23
CA GLN A 879 -19.87 39.80 -20.61
C GLN A 879 -19.99 40.85 -21.72
N CYS A 880 -18.89 41.25 -22.38
CA CYS A 880 -18.95 42.22 -23.48
C CYS A 880 -19.85 41.70 -24.61
N THR A 881 -21.04 42.26 -24.70
CA THR A 881 -22.10 41.98 -25.69
C THR A 881 -21.82 42.55 -27.07
N SER A 882 -20.69 43.20 -27.30
CA SER A 882 -20.34 43.75 -28.62
C SER A 882 -19.70 42.68 -29.50
N LEU A 883 -20.29 42.44 -30.65
CA LEU A 883 -19.96 41.49 -31.72
C LEU A 883 -18.55 41.65 -32.35
N SER A 884 -17.62 42.31 -31.73
CA SER A 884 -16.35 42.73 -32.40
C SER A 884 -15.05 42.09 -31.89
N THR A 885 -15.07 41.18 -30.90
CA THR A 885 -13.80 40.55 -30.50
C THR A 885 -13.57 39.25 -31.23
N ARG A 886 -12.52 39.16 -32.05
CA ARG A 886 -12.07 37.92 -32.70
C ARG A 886 -11.81 36.83 -31.66
N GLY A 887 -12.30 35.60 -31.87
CA GLY A 887 -12.06 34.42 -31.03
C GLY A 887 -13.34 33.76 -30.53
N HIS A 888 -13.27 32.96 -29.50
CA HIS A 888 -14.37 32.13 -28.98
C HIS A 888 -15.28 32.85 -27.97
N CYS A 889 -16.50 32.31 -27.75
CA CYS A 889 -17.52 32.88 -26.85
C CYS A 889 -17.24 32.70 -25.36
N LEU A 890 -16.30 31.78 -24.97
CA LEU A 890 -15.97 31.48 -23.60
C LEU A 890 -14.71 32.21 -23.10
N LYS A 891 -14.56 33.49 -23.50
CA LYS A 891 -13.44 34.32 -23.04
C LYS A 891 -13.59 34.68 -21.57
N LEU A 892 -12.47 34.53 -20.83
CA LEU A 892 -12.39 34.92 -19.44
C LEU A 892 -12.12 36.42 -19.30
N MET A 893 -12.71 37.01 -18.27
CA MET A 893 -12.47 38.42 -17.92
C MET A 893 -11.06 38.57 -17.34
N LYS A 894 -10.29 39.51 -17.89
CA LYS A 894 -9.00 39.90 -17.34
C LYS A 894 -9.22 40.87 -16.19
N ARG A 895 -8.75 40.49 -15.00
CA ARG A 895 -8.84 41.29 -13.78
C ARG A 895 -7.46 41.83 -13.42
N ASP A 896 -7.38 42.99 -12.81
CA ASP A 896 -6.14 43.51 -12.25
C ASP A 896 -5.89 42.95 -10.86
N CYS A 897 -4.62 42.81 -10.49
CA CYS A 897 -4.18 42.39 -9.18
C CYS A 897 -2.89 43.09 -8.77
N LYS A 898 -2.72 43.31 -7.47
CA LYS A 898 -1.57 44.02 -6.89
C LYS A 898 -0.46 43.04 -6.46
N SER A 899 -0.85 41.86 -6.01
CA SER A 899 0.09 40.90 -5.45
C SER A 899 0.53 39.85 -6.46
N SER A 900 1.79 39.44 -6.38
CA SER A 900 2.32 38.30 -7.18
C SER A 900 1.64 36.97 -6.85
N VAL A 901 1.12 36.80 -5.64
CA VAL A 901 0.37 35.61 -5.23
C VAL A 901 -0.94 35.55 -6.01
N ARG A 902 -1.70 36.63 -6.02
CA ARG A 902 -2.98 36.73 -6.76
C ARG A 902 -2.78 36.53 -8.28
N ALA A 903 -1.74 37.11 -8.85
CA ALA A 903 -1.40 36.96 -10.26
C ALA A 903 -1.17 35.48 -10.67
N ASN A 904 -0.75 34.62 -9.70
CA ASN A 904 -0.38 33.24 -9.95
C ASN A 904 -1.47 32.23 -9.55
N VAL A 905 -2.65 32.64 -9.06
CA VAL A 905 -3.78 31.70 -8.89
C VAL A 905 -4.43 31.40 -10.25
N LEU A 906 -5.13 30.27 -10.34
CA LEU A 906 -5.69 29.76 -11.60
C LEU A 906 -6.52 30.83 -12.35
N GLY A 907 -7.41 31.53 -11.65
CA GLY A 907 -8.31 32.54 -12.22
C GLY A 907 -7.63 33.76 -12.83
N PHE A 908 -6.33 33.93 -12.65
CA PHE A 908 -5.54 35.02 -13.23
C PHE A 908 -4.51 34.51 -14.25
N ARG A 909 -3.69 33.54 -13.89
CA ARG A 909 -2.59 33.04 -14.73
C ARG A 909 -3.06 32.40 -16.04
N ILE A 910 -4.24 31.74 -16.03
CA ILE A 910 -4.73 31.02 -17.22
C ILE A 910 -5.39 31.92 -18.28
N VAL A 911 -5.80 33.13 -17.92
CA VAL A 911 -6.67 33.99 -18.74
C VAL A 911 -6.12 34.24 -20.13
N ASN A 912 -4.86 34.66 -20.23
CA ASN A 912 -4.26 34.99 -21.53
C ASN A 912 -4.17 33.74 -22.41
N PHE A 913 -3.69 32.61 -21.84
CA PHE A 913 -3.59 31.36 -22.57
C PHE A 913 -4.96 30.86 -23.04
N TRP A 914 -5.95 30.85 -22.15
CA TRP A 914 -7.31 30.40 -22.47
C TRP A 914 -7.96 31.24 -23.55
N ASN A 915 -7.87 32.58 -23.46
CA ASN A 915 -8.50 33.49 -24.39
C ASN A 915 -7.89 33.44 -25.80
N ASN A 916 -6.67 32.93 -25.94
CA ASN A 916 -6.00 32.76 -27.24
C ASN A 916 -6.25 31.37 -27.86
N LEU A 917 -6.94 30.46 -27.17
CA LEU A 917 -7.29 29.15 -27.75
C LEU A 917 -8.32 29.31 -28.88
N PRO A 918 -8.23 28.48 -29.94
CA PRO A 918 -9.23 28.45 -30.99
C PRO A 918 -10.61 27.96 -30.50
N GLU A 919 -11.67 28.45 -31.12
CA GLU A 919 -13.05 28.09 -30.76
C GLU A 919 -13.28 26.57 -30.75
N HIS A 920 -12.84 25.85 -31.79
CA HIS A 920 -12.99 24.37 -31.86
C HIS A 920 -12.31 23.60 -30.75
N VAL A 921 -11.32 24.20 -30.06
CA VAL A 921 -10.67 23.60 -28.87
C VAL A 921 -11.57 23.80 -27.67
N VAL A 922 -11.97 25.05 -27.39
CA VAL A 922 -12.71 25.40 -26.16
C VAL A 922 -14.14 24.87 -26.16
N THR A 923 -14.77 24.70 -27.35
CA THR A 923 -16.14 24.16 -27.50
C THR A 923 -16.21 22.67 -27.69
N SER A 924 -15.09 21.93 -27.43
CA SER A 924 -15.08 20.46 -27.56
C SER A 924 -16.17 19.80 -26.73
N GLY A 925 -16.86 18.77 -27.26
CA GLY A 925 -18.03 18.15 -26.63
C GLY A 925 -17.74 17.24 -25.41
N SER A 926 -16.47 17.00 -25.09
CA SER A 926 -16.08 16.22 -23.92
C SER A 926 -14.68 16.58 -23.44
N VAL A 927 -14.38 16.29 -22.16
CA VAL A 927 -13.04 16.50 -21.59
C VAL A 927 -11.95 15.76 -22.38
N ASN A 928 -12.23 14.57 -22.91
CA ASN A 928 -11.24 13.82 -23.69
C ASN A 928 -11.07 14.43 -25.10
N ALA A 929 -12.13 14.89 -25.73
CA ALA A 929 -12.05 15.64 -26.99
C ALA A 929 -11.24 16.93 -26.80
N PHE A 930 -11.51 17.70 -25.75
CA PHE A 930 -10.75 18.88 -25.38
C PHE A 930 -9.25 18.60 -25.21
N LYS A 931 -8.90 17.57 -24.44
CA LYS A 931 -7.51 17.16 -24.23
C LYS A 931 -6.80 16.86 -25.56
N ASN A 932 -7.46 16.15 -26.46
CA ASN A 932 -6.87 15.78 -27.76
C ASN A 932 -6.73 17.00 -28.69
N SER A 933 -7.71 17.90 -28.73
CA SER A 933 -7.67 19.12 -29.51
C SER A 933 -6.60 20.09 -28.98
N LEU A 934 -6.50 20.21 -27.65
CA LEU A 934 -5.47 21.02 -26.99
C LEU A 934 -4.05 20.47 -27.27
N ASP A 935 -3.85 19.18 -27.14
CA ASP A 935 -2.55 18.52 -27.38
C ASP A 935 -2.11 18.67 -28.85
N LYS A 936 -3.04 18.69 -29.79
CA LYS A 936 -2.76 18.95 -31.20
C LYS A 936 -2.41 20.42 -31.44
N HIS A 937 -3.19 21.35 -30.91
CA HIS A 937 -2.97 22.77 -31.07
C HIS A 937 -1.63 23.22 -30.45
N CYS A 938 -1.33 22.75 -29.24
CA CYS A 938 -0.13 23.11 -28.49
C CYS A 938 1.03 22.14 -28.70
N TYR A 939 1.07 21.37 -29.80
CA TYR A 939 2.12 20.36 -30.02
C TYR A 939 3.53 20.93 -29.99
N HIS A 940 3.74 22.16 -30.49
CA HIS A 940 5.02 22.87 -30.52
C HIS A 940 5.57 23.19 -29.12
N LEU A 941 4.70 23.28 -28.09
CA LEU A 941 5.06 23.55 -26.70
C LEU A 941 5.37 22.27 -25.90
N ARG A 942 5.06 21.12 -26.46
CA ARG A 942 5.02 19.84 -25.75
C ARG A 942 6.30 19.48 -25.01
N TYR A 943 7.44 19.84 -25.58
CA TYR A 943 8.77 19.52 -25.02
C TYR A 943 9.50 20.75 -24.49
N CYS A 944 8.87 21.91 -24.49
CA CYS A 944 9.44 23.16 -24.01
C CYS A 944 9.58 23.11 -22.48
N THR A 945 10.77 23.41 -21.99
CA THR A 945 11.10 23.45 -20.56
C THR A 945 11.17 24.86 -19.99
N ALA A 946 11.24 25.89 -20.87
CA ALA A 946 11.25 27.30 -20.49
C ALA A 946 9.84 27.84 -20.33
N LEU A 947 9.51 28.40 -19.15
CA LEU A 947 8.20 29.01 -18.90
C LEU A 947 7.93 30.23 -19.76
N GLU A 948 8.96 31.00 -20.03
CA GLU A 948 8.85 32.24 -20.80
C GLU A 948 8.30 32.00 -22.21
N ASP A 949 8.59 30.80 -22.76
CA ASP A 949 8.10 30.42 -24.09
C ASP A 949 6.68 29.85 -24.05
N LEU A 950 6.23 29.33 -22.89
CA LEU A 950 4.88 28.80 -22.72
C LEU A 950 3.80 29.87 -22.55
N TRP A 951 4.16 31.05 -22.06
CA TRP A 951 3.23 32.17 -21.83
C TRP A 951 3.26 33.25 -22.92
N LYS A 952 4.10 33.14 -23.96
CA LYS A 952 4.20 34.07 -25.08
C LYS A 952 3.11 33.91 -26.14
N ILE A 953 2.14 33.01 -25.89
CA ILE A 953 1.03 32.76 -26.83
C ILE A 953 -0.17 33.64 -26.51
#